data_0390233897905bc8c10b6d34292d6af6
#
_entry.id   0390233897905bc8c10b6d34292d6af6
#
_cell.length_a   1.000
_cell.length_b   1.000
_cell.length_c   1.000
_cell.angle_alpha   90.00
_cell.angle_beta   90.00
_cell.angle_gamma   90.00
#
_symmetry.space_group_name_H-M   'P 1'
#
loop_
_entity.id
_entity.type
_entity.pdbx_description
1 polymer ?
#
loop_
_entity_poly.entity_id
_entity_poly.type
_entity_poly.pdbx_seq_one_letter_code
_entity_poly.pdbx_strand_id
1 'polypeptide(L)'
;MKKEKKMERRPFTVVSLFSGAGGLDIGFEKQGFKVLWANDINKDACATHRRWSDAKVVEGDIGAIPFDTIPSSDVITGGFPCQGFSLAGPRKIDDKRNVLYKHFVNLVEEKQPYVFVAENVKGILTLGQGKIIDAIIEDFSTRGIGYDVYPSLVNAADYGVPQDRYRVILIGFRKDMGITKYQFPEPFGYKISLKEALEGMGEPDPADVCEGAFSPRYMSRNRKRNWDEVSYTIPAMSKQVTLHPSSPDMEKIAKDAWRFGKNGRTRRFSWQEAAAIQTFPKDMVFEGDLTSKYKQIGNAVPVKLAEVIAEDIRKILSQLRKPKEEKKDFGQTKKGKAFEYACLSAFEQWLSKKGIAWEEQKSKALKTAEEFYMQLDKDTRCQMSVAATAAVKMLERLEPNLTDKEEKGVLLLRIQEDAKGIAGDVRDIVCERKETNWEIGFSCKHNHMAVKHSRLSYTIDFGKQWFGKSCSKEYFEEIEPVFSFLETCRKEKMLWSDLVRKEDEVYVPLLDAFVRELKRLTLLHKREIPTLLVRYLLGKNDFYKIITQDGKRQSIVQGYNLYGTLNKATKNKKPDNKVHLLKLPTKFYDISYKENSKNTIIVTCDGGWALSFRIHNASSRVEPSLKFDIQLTGVPQVLHSQIEPWE
;
A
#
# COMPACT_ATOMS: atom_id res chain seq x y z
N MET A 1 39.86 20.21 -7.42
CA MET A 1 38.47 20.02 -7.86
C MET A 1 38.28 18.56 -8.32
N LYS A 2 37.78 17.69 -7.45
CA LYS A 2 37.38 16.35 -7.83
C LYS A 2 35.98 16.42 -8.48
N LYS A 3 35.90 16.10 -9.77
CA LYS A 3 34.63 15.90 -10.47
C LYS A 3 33.89 14.73 -9.78
N GLU A 4 32.82 15.03 -9.08
CA GLU A 4 31.87 14.00 -8.63
C GLU A 4 31.33 13.31 -9.89
N LYS A 5 31.65 12.02 -10.05
CA LYS A 5 30.99 11.14 -11.00
C LYS A 5 29.53 11.05 -10.56
N LYS A 6 28.62 11.73 -11.27
CA LYS A 6 27.20 11.49 -11.20
C LYS A 6 26.97 10.00 -11.48
N MET A 7 26.66 9.21 -10.47
CA MET A 7 26.22 7.84 -10.68
C MET A 7 24.95 7.89 -11.52
N GLU A 8 25.02 7.46 -12.78
CA GLU A 8 23.84 7.29 -13.61
C GLU A 8 22.90 6.29 -12.92
N ARG A 9 21.74 6.78 -12.51
CA ARG A 9 20.72 5.93 -11.89
C ARG A 9 20.19 4.97 -12.96
N ARG A 10 20.14 3.67 -12.66
CA ARG A 10 19.55 2.67 -13.59
C ARG A 10 18.15 3.13 -14.01
N PRO A 11 17.75 2.97 -15.30
CA PRO A 11 16.40 3.27 -15.73
C PRO A 11 15.38 2.40 -14.96
N PHE A 12 14.16 2.88 -14.83
CA PHE A 12 13.04 2.05 -14.39
C PHE A 12 12.72 1.03 -15.47
N THR A 13 12.31 -0.15 -15.08
CA THR A 13 12.10 -1.29 -15.98
C THR A 13 10.63 -1.61 -16.14
N VAL A 14 10.26 -2.11 -17.33
CA VAL A 14 8.89 -2.47 -17.68
C VAL A 14 8.84 -3.90 -18.21
N VAL A 15 7.79 -4.62 -17.82
CA VAL A 15 7.33 -5.86 -18.45
C VAL A 15 5.94 -5.57 -19.05
N SER A 16 5.73 -5.91 -20.32
CA SER A 16 4.52 -5.55 -21.07
C SER A 16 3.79 -6.78 -21.57
N LEU A 17 2.51 -6.92 -21.18
CA LEU A 17 1.64 -7.99 -21.62
C LEU A 17 0.61 -7.44 -22.62
N PHE A 18 0.21 -8.28 -23.59
CA PHE A 18 -0.71 -7.87 -24.65
C PHE A 18 -0.20 -6.60 -25.36
N SER A 19 1.10 -6.54 -25.58
CA SER A 19 1.84 -5.34 -25.98
C SER A 19 1.48 -4.83 -27.38
N GLY A 20 0.93 -5.71 -28.24
CA GLY A 20 0.67 -5.37 -29.64
C GLY A 20 1.94 -4.89 -30.34
N ALA A 21 1.81 -3.83 -31.14
CA ALA A 21 2.93 -3.17 -31.81
C ALA A 21 3.77 -2.27 -30.85
N GLY A 22 3.45 -2.23 -29.56
CA GLY A 22 4.21 -1.51 -28.56
C GLY A 22 3.84 -0.04 -28.35
N GLY A 23 2.60 0.36 -28.66
CA GLY A 23 2.21 1.77 -28.48
C GLY A 23 2.36 2.28 -27.05
N LEU A 24 2.03 1.45 -26.06
CA LEU A 24 2.23 1.76 -24.64
C LEU A 24 3.73 1.80 -24.30
N ASP A 25 4.47 0.84 -24.81
CA ASP A 25 5.90 0.65 -24.52
C ASP A 25 6.77 1.76 -25.09
N ILE A 26 6.48 2.22 -26.33
CA ILE A 26 7.13 3.41 -26.92
C ILE A 26 6.96 4.64 -26.01
N GLY A 27 5.75 4.86 -25.46
CA GLY A 27 5.50 5.97 -24.56
C GLY A 27 6.32 5.88 -23.29
N PHE A 28 6.47 4.69 -22.72
CA PHE A 28 7.32 4.45 -21.54
C PHE A 28 8.80 4.65 -21.87
N GLU A 29 9.30 4.12 -23.00
CA GLU A 29 10.70 4.28 -23.39
C GLU A 29 11.07 5.76 -23.65
N LYS A 30 10.18 6.52 -24.28
CA LYS A 30 10.36 7.98 -24.46
C LYS A 30 10.49 8.73 -23.12
N GLN A 31 9.94 8.18 -22.05
CA GLN A 31 10.08 8.72 -20.70
C GLN A 31 11.26 8.10 -19.91
N GLY A 32 12.16 7.39 -20.58
CA GLY A 32 13.38 6.85 -19.99
C GLY A 32 13.19 5.58 -19.16
N PHE A 33 12.10 4.87 -19.35
CA PHE A 33 11.96 3.49 -18.90
C PHE A 33 12.68 2.55 -19.86
N LYS A 34 13.03 1.37 -19.39
CA LYS A 34 13.57 0.29 -20.22
C LYS A 34 12.57 -0.87 -20.25
N VAL A 35 12.00 -1.17 -21.39
CA VAL A 35 11.20 -2.37 -21.59
C VAL A 35 12.13 -3.58 -21.65
N LEU A 36 11.97 -4.51 -20.71
CA LEU A 36 12.81 -5.72 -20.62
C LEU A 36 12.21 -6.88 -21.41
N TRP A 37 10.88 -6.97 -21.38
CA TRP A 37 10.16 -8.11 -21.92
C TRP A 37 8.75 -7.67 -22.35
N ALA A 38 8.29 -8.19 -23.48
CA ALA A 38 6.96 -7.93 -24.01
C ALA A 38 6.34 -9.20 -24.57
N ASN A 39 5.01 -9.32 -24.52
CA ASN A 39 4.29 -10.48 -25.07
C ASN A 39 3.02 -10.07 -25.82
N ASP A 40 2.79 -10.70 -26.94
CA ASP A 40 1.50 -10.69 -27.66
C ASP A 40 1.31 -12.03 -28.37
N ILE A 41 0.07 -12.40 -28.63
CA ILE A 41 -0.29 -13.59 -29.41
C ILE A 41 -0.20 -13.32 -30.92
N ASN A 42 -0.23 -12.07 -31.35
CA ASN A 42 -0.24 -11.68 -32.75
C ASN A 42 1.17 -11.63 -33.33
N LYS A 43 1.47 -12.51 -34.25
CA LYS A 43 2.77 -12.66 -34.91
C LYS A 43 3.27 -11.35 -35.54
N ASP A 44 2.44 -10.67 -36.33
CA ASP A 44 2.82 -9.45 -37.04
C ASP A 44 3.08 -8.31 -36.07
N ALA A 45 2.28 -8.21 -35.01
CA ALA A 45 2.49 -7.23 -33.94
C ALA A 45 3.81 -7.46 -33.19
N CYS A 46 4.13 -8.71 -32.88
CA CYS A 46 5.41 -9.07 -32.31
C CYS A 46 6.58 -8.77 -33.25
N ALA A 47 6.41 -9.01 -34.56
CA ALA A 47 7.41 -8.69 -35.55
C ALA A 47 7.63 -7.16 -35.67
N THR A 48 6.56 -6.39 -35.70
CA THR A 48 6.60 -4.93 -35.62
C THR A 48 7.34 -4.45 -34.37
N HIS A 49 7.00 -4.99 -33.21
CA HIS A 49 7.58 -4.60 -31.93
C HIS A 49 9.09 -4.85 -31.90
N ARG A 50 9.55 -6.01 -32.38
CA ARG A 50 10.99 -6.38 -32.45
C ARG A 50 11.82 -5.44 -33.34
N ARG A 51 11.20 -4.71 -34.27
CA ARG A 51 11.96 -3.81 -35.18
C ARG A 51 12.47 -2.53 -34.50
N TRP A 52 11.77 -2.06 -33.49
CA TRP A 52 12.07 -0.79 -32.87
C TRP A 52 12.52 -0.93 -31.41
N SER A 53 12.28 -2.07 -30.74
CA SER A 53 12.55 -2.27 -29.31
C SER A 53 13.66 -3.28 -29.08
N ASP A 54 14.52 -3.01 -28.11
CA ASP A 54 15.53 -3.94 -27.59
C ASP A 54 14.95 -4.96 -26.60
N ALA A 55 13.65 -4.91 -26.32
CA ALA A 55 12.97 -5.83 -25.41
C ALA A 55 12.97 -7.27 -25.95
N LYS A 56 13.00 -8.24 -25.05
CA LYS A 56 12.73 -9.64 -25.42
C LYS A 56 11.23 -9.80 -25.75
N VAL A 57 10.85 -9.69 -27.01
CA VAL A 57 9.46 -9.86 -27.45
C VAL A 57 9.14 -11.34 -27.68
N VAL A 58 8.21 -11.88 -26.90
CA VAL A 58 7.78 -13.29 -26.93
C VAL A 58 6.41 -13.38 -27.60
N GLU A 59 6.33 -14.09 -28.70
CA GLU A 59 5.09 -14.42 -29.40
C GLU A 59 4.45 -15.65 -28.77
N GLY A 60 3.16 -15.56 -28.42
CA GLY A 60 2.41 -16.71 -27.90
C GLY A 60 1.34 -16.33 -26.89
N ASP A 61 0.56 -17.34 -26.52
CA ASP A 61 -0.44 -17.22 -25.47
C ASP A 61 0.23 -17.07 -24.10
N ILE A 62 -0.07 -16.00 -23.38
CA ILE A 62 0.48 -15.74 -22.06
C ILE A 62 0.16 -16.88 -21.06
N GLY A 63 -0.95 -17.58 -21.25
CA GLY A 63 -1.32 -18.73 -20.41
C GLY A 63 -0.40 -19.95 -20.58
N ALA A 64 0.36 -20.01 -21.67
CA ALA A 64 1.33 -21.06 -21.92
C ALA A 64 2.77 -20.67 -21.52
N ILE A 65 3.01 -19.43 -21.11
CA ILE A 65 4.35 -18.94 -20.74
C ILE A 65 4.54 -19.07 -19.23
N PRO A 66 5.54 -19.86 -18.77
CA PRO A 66 5.85 -19.96 -17.35
C PRO A 66 6.31 -18.61 -16.80
N PHE A 67 5.73 -18.17 -15.69
CA PHE A 67 6.00 -16.84 -15.12
C PHE A 67 7.43 -16.68 -14.60
N ASP A 68 8.07 -17.75 -14.18
CA ASP A 68 9.50 -17.75 -13.77
C ASP A 68 10.44 -17.32 -14.89
N THR A 69 10.04 -17.51 -16.17
CA THR A 69 10.80 -17.07 -17.36
C THR A 69 10.64 -15.56 -17.64
N ILE A 70 9.65 -14.89 -17.02
CA ILE A 70 9.39 -13.47 -17.16
C ILE A 70 10.22 -12.72 -16.12
N PRO A 71 11.01 -11.70 -16.51
CA PRO A 71 11.83 -10.97 -15.56
C PRO A 71 10.97 -10.13 -14.59
N SER A 72 11.46 -9.87 -13.38
CA SER A 72 10.88 -8.85 -12.50
C SER A 72 11.15 -7.46 -13.05
N SER A 73 10.22 -6.54 -12.82
CA SER A 73 10.32 -5.15 -13.29
C SER A 73 9.76 -4.17 -12.26
N ASP A 74 10.09 -2.89 -12.44
CA ASP A 74 9.54 -1.82 -11.60
C ASP A 74 8.05 -1.56 -11.94
N VAL A 75 7.68 -1.77 -13.21
CA VAL A 75 6.30 -1.56 -13.74
C VAL A 75 5.88 -2.77 -14.56
N ILE A 76 4.62 -3.18 -14.45
CA ILE A 76 3.98 -4.11 -15.38
C ILE A 76 2.86 -3.37 -16.11
N THR A 77 2.87 -3.43 -17.45
CA THR A 77 1.85 -2.80 -18.29
C THR A 77 1.05 -3.84 -19.07
N GLY A 78 -0.20 -3.53 -19.46
CA GLY A 78 -0.96 -4.37 -20.35
C GLY A 78 -2.35 -3.88 -20.68
N GLY A 79 -2.83 -4.28 -21.87
CA GLY A 79 -4.19 -4.03 -22.34
C GLY A 79 -4.93 -5.34 -22.54
N PHE A 80 -5.39 -6.00 -21.49
CA PHE A 80 -6.06 -7.29 -21.61
C PHE A 80 -7.42 -7.15 -22.30
N PRO A 81 -7.81 -8.09 -23.22
CA PRO A 81 -9.05 -8.00 -23.95
C PRO A 81 -10.27 -8.21 -23.05
N CYS A 82 -11.30 -7.35 -23.25
CA CYS A 82 -12.57 -7.34 -22.51
C CYS A 82 -13.64 -8.28 -23.08
N GLN A 83 -13.31 -9.13 -24.07
CA GLN A 83 -14.30 -9.88 -24.87
C GLN A 83 -15.01 -11.02 -24.13
N GLY A 84 -14.60 -11.39 -22.94
CA GLY A 84 -15.19 -12.46 -22.11
C GLY A 84 -16.34 -12.04 -21.20
N PHE A 85 -16.60 -10.75 -21.03
CA PHE A 85 -17.61 -10.24 -20.11
C PHE A 85 -18.96 -9.95 -20.79
N SER A 86 -19.39 -10.79 -21.78
CA SER A 86 -20.66 -10.62 -22.50
C SER A 86 -21.87 -10.77 -21.57
N LEU A 87 -22.85 -9.85 -21.71
CA LEU A 87 -24.13 -9.80 -20.97
C LEU A 87 -25.14 -10.91 -21.31
N ALA A 88 -24.86 -11.81 -22.26
CA ALA A 88 -25.79 -12.83 -22.75
C ALA A 88 -25.41 -14.22 -22.18
N GLY A 89 -25.93 -14.59 -21.02
CA GLY A 89 -25.87 -15.95 -20.49
C GLY A 89 -25.82 -16.01 -18.97
N PRO A 90 -26.15 -17.17 -18.33
CA PRO A 90 -26.07 -17.31 -16.88
C PRO A 90 -24.61 -17.19 -16.44
N ARG A 91 -24.41 -16.30 -15.46
CA ARG A 91 -23.12 -15.92 -14.87
C ARG A 91 -22.37 -17.15 -14.34
N LYS A 92 -21.42 -17.66 -15.11
CA LYS A 92 -20.32 -18.49 -14.59
C LYS A 92 -19.05 -17.63 -14.58
N ILE A 93 -18.54 -17.37 -13.40
CA ILE A 93 -17.23 -16.72 -13.14
C ILE A 93 -16.10 -17.51 -13.81
N ASP A 94 -16.34 -18.78 -14.17
CA ASP A 94 -15.43 -19.71 -14.84
C ASP A 94 -15.49 -19.71 -16.38
N ASP A 95 -16.01 -18.65 -17.02
CA ASP A 95 -15.97 -18.56 -18.49
C ASP A 95 -14.50 -18.46 -18.94
N LYS A 96 -14.07 -19.40 -19.79
CA LYS A 96 -12.70 -19.46 -20.36
C LYS A 96 -12.22 -18.13 -20.99
N ARG A 97 -13.14 -17.23 -21.30
CA ARG A 97 -12.86 -15.90 -21.87
C ARG A 97 -12.41 -14.86 -20.85
N ASN A 98 -12.60 -15.12 -19.53
CA ASN A 98 -12.13 -14.27 -18.44
C ASN A 98 -10.70 -14.63 -17.98
N VAL A 99 -10.05 -15.57 -18.66
CA VAL A 99 -8.74 -16.11 -18.25
C VAL A 99 -7.64 -15.05 -18.43
N LEU A 100 -7.73 -14.19 -19.46
CA LEU A 100 -6.62 -13.32 -19.82
C LEU A 100 -6.33 -12.21 -18.78
N TYR A 101 -7.38 -11.58 -18.18
CA TYR A 101 -7.12 -10.63 -17.10
C TYR A 101 -6.55 -11.31 -15.86
N LYS A 102 -6.96 -12.57 -15.58
CA LYS A 102 -6.42 -13.35 -14.47
C LYS A 102 -4.92 -13.62 -14.63
N HIS A 103 -4.46 -13.88 -15.86
CA HIS A 103 -3.01 -14.00 -16.12
C HIS A 103 -2.26 -12.70 -15.80
N PHE A 104 -2.85 -11.55 -16.13
CA PHE A 104 -2.27 -10.26 -15.78
C PHE A 104 -2.22 -10.08 -14.24
N VAL A 105 -3.33 -10.34 -13.54
CA VAL A 105 -3.40 -10.28 -12.06
C VAL A 105 -2.38 -11.22 -11.42
N ASN A 106 -2.33 -12.49 -11.87
CA ASN A 106 -1.43 -13.49 -11.33
C ASN A 106 0.06 -13.12 -11.54
N LEU A 107 0.40 -12.55 -12.71
CA LEU A 107 1.77 -12.07 -12.94
C LEU A 107 2.11 -10.88 -12.04
N VAL A 108 1.18 -9.93 -11.84
CA VAL A 108 1.36 -8.81 -10.91
C VAL A 108 1.51 -9.32 -9.48
N GLU A 109 0.73 -10.32 -9.07
CA GLU A 109 0.84 -10.97 -7.76
C GLU A 109 2.19 -11.66 -7.57
N GLU A 110 2.71 -12.38 -8.58
CA GLU A 110 3.97 -13.08 -8.47
C GLU A 110 5.18 -12.14 -8.52
N LYS A 111 5.18 -11.19 -9.45
CA LYS A 111 6.34 -10.30 -9.66
C LYS A 111 6.36 -9.07 -8.76
N GLN A 112 5.22 -8.72 -8.15
CA GLN A 112 5.10 -7.60 -7.19
C GLN A 112 5.78 -6.30 -7.66
N PRO A 113 5.49 -5.78 -8.89
CA PRO A 113 6.03 -4.51 -9.36
C PRO A 113 5.64 -3.37 -8.42
N TYR A 114 6.34 -2.24 -8.46
CA TYR A 114 5.90 -1.05 -7.72
C TYR A 114 4.57 -0.52 -8.24
N VAL A 115 4.41 -0.54 -9.57
CA VAL A 115 3.22 -0.02 -10.25
C VAL A 115 2.76 -1.01 -11.31
N PHE A 116 1.47 -1.15 -11.49
CA PHE A 116 0.94 -1.71 -12.73
C PHE A 116 0.06 -0.68 -13.46
N VAL A 117 0.01 -0.79 -14.78
CA VAL A 117 -0.86 0.00 -15.66
C VAL A 117 -1.65 -0.94 -16.54
N ALA A 118 -2.96 -0.92 -16.41
CA ALA A 118 -3.85 -1.68 -17.28
C ALA A 118 -4.76 -0.74 -18.07
N GLU A 119 -4.85 -0.96 -19.39
CA GLU A 119 -5.75 -0.20 -20.27
C GLU A 119 -6.94 -1.06 -20.68
N ASN A 120 -8.11 -0.42 -20.79
CA ASN A 120 -9.30 -1.09 -21.33
C ASN A 120 -10.27 -0.09 -21.98
N VAL A 121 -11.26 -0.64 -22.68
CA VAL A 121 -12.31 0.17 -23.30
C VAL A 121 -13.28 0.74 -22.27
N LYS A 122 -13.91 1.90 -22.58
CA LYS A 122 -14.89 2.56 -21.70
C LYS A 122 -15.99 1.61 -21.19
N GLY A 123 -16.39 0.64 -22.00
CA GLY A 123 -17.45 -0.31 -21.66
C GLY A 123 -17.22 -1.11 -20.36
N ILE A 124 -15.96 -1.28 -19.93
CA ILE A 124 -15.64 -2.04 -18.70
C ILE A 124 -16.28 -1.42 -17.45
N LEU A 125 -16.46 -0.10 -17.40
CA LEU A 125 -17.06 0.60 -16.26
C LEU A 125 -18.55 0.29 -16.06
N THR A 126 -19.27 -0.05 -17.13
CA THR A 126 -20.72 -0.31 -17.09
C THR A 126 -21.06 -1.78 -17.21
N LEU A 127 -20.07 -2.60 -17.56
CA LEU A 127 -20.25 -4.02 -17.78
C LEU A 127 -20.66 -4.72 -16.48
N GLY A 128 -21.75 -5.51 -16.53
CA GLY A 128 -22.28 -6.13 -15.32
C GLY A 128 -22.75 -5.13 -14.24
N GLN A 129 -23.20 -3.93 -14.64
CA GLN A 129 -23.60 -2.84 -13.73
C GLN A 129 -22.43 -2.39 -12.81
N GLY A 130 -21.20 -2.37 -13.34
CA GLY A 130 -20.01 -1.98 -12.59
C GLY A 130 -19.32 -3.11 -11.80
N LYS A 131 -19.99 -4.24 -11.59
CA LYS A 131 -19.47 -5.35 -10.75
C LYS A 131 -18.18 -5.98 -11.28
N ILE A 132 -17.91 -5.84 -12.58
CA ILE A 132 -16.70 -6.42 -13.18
C ILE A 132 -15.47 -5.59 -12.84
N ILE A 133 -15.56 -4.28 -12.95
CA ILE A 133 -14.45 -3.41 -12.58
C ILE A 133 -14.17 -3.49 -11.07
N ASP A 134 -15.24 -3.60 -10.24
CA ASP A 134 -15.08 -3.78 -8.80
C ASP A 134 -14.36 -5.09 -8.45
N ALA A 135 -14.72 -6.20 -9.11
CA ALA A 135 -14.04 -7.48 -8.93
C ALA A 135 -12.56 -7.45 -9.37
N ILE A 136 -12.25 -6.75 -10.47
CA ILE A 136 -10.87 -6.56 -10.94
C ILE A 136 -10.07 -5.76 -9.92
N ILE A 137 -10.63 -4.69 -9.37
CA ILE A 137 -10.00 -3.87 -8.33
C ILE A 137 -9.78 -4.70 -7.06
N GLU A 138 -10.75 -5.50 -6.66
CA GLU A 138 -10.66 -6.38 -5.49
C GLU A 138 -9.53 -7.41 -5.65
N ASP A 139 -9.45 -8.07 -6.83
CA ASP A 139 -8.38 -9.03 -7.12
C ASP A 139 -6.98 -8.40 -6.94
N PHE A 140 -6.75 -7.18 -7.45
CA PHE A 140 -5.48 -6.49 -7.26
C PHE A 140 -5.26 -6.01 -5.82
N SER A 141 -6.32 -5.65 -5.11
CA SER A 141 -6.21 -5.08 -3.76
C SER A 141 -5.93 -6.13 -2.69
N THR A 142 -6.29 -7.40 -2.91
CA THR A 142 -6.25 -8.45 -1.89
C THR A 142 -5.11 -9.45 -2.07
N ARG A 143 -4.48 -9.54 -3.25
CA ARG A 143 -3.46 -10.55 -3.54
C ARG A 143 -2.04 -10.05 -3.29
N GLY A 144 -1.20 -10.91 -2.72
CA GLY A 144 0.17 -10.58 -2.34
C GLY A 144 0.24 -9.43 -1.34
N ILE A 145 1.08 -8.41 -1.59
CA ILE A 145 1.12 -7.17 -0.78
C ILE A 145 -0.14 -6.32 -1.01
N GLY A 146 -0.82 -6.53 -2.15
CA GLY A 146 -1.98 -5.76 -2.60
C GLY A 146 -1.61 -4.41 -3.20
N TYR A 147 -2.56 -3.86 -3.97
CA TYR A 147 -2.42 -2.58 -4.66
C TYR A 147 -3.58 -1.65 -4.32
N ASP A 148 -3.28 -0.36 -4.18
CA ASP A 148 -4.28 0.69 -4.22
C ASP A 148 -4.51 1.06 -5.68
N VAL A 149 -5.72 0.80 -6.20
CA VAL A 149 -6.04 0.87 -7.64
C VAL A 149 -6.90 2.09 -7.94
N TYR A 150 -6.50 2.88 -8.92
CA TYR A 150 -7.14 4.13 -9.32
C TYR A 150 -7.62 4.04 -10.77
N PRO A 151 -8.92 3.76 -11.01
CA PRO A 151 -9.51 3.77 -12.33
C PRO A 151 -9.77 5.20 -12.80
N SER A 152 -9.34 5.54 -14.02
CA SER A 152 -9.56 6.84 -14.63
C SER A 152 -10.13 6.66 -16.04
N LEU A 153 -11.27 7.31 -16.33
CA LEU A 153 -11.82 7.40 -17.69
C LEU A 153 -11.23 8.64 -18.35
N VAL A 154 -10.42 8.43 -19.39
CA VAL A 154 -9.72 9.50 -20.10
C VAL A 154 -10.14 9.55 -21.57
N ASN A 155 -10.24 10.75 -22.15
CA ASN A 155 -10.25 10.93 -23.58
C ASN A 155 -8.85 11.27 -24.06
N ALA A 156 -8.27 10.46 -24.94
CA ALA A 156 -6.92 10.65 -25.44
C ALA A 156 -6.73 12.05 -26.11
N ALA A 157 -7.81 12.61 -26.67
CA ALA A 157 -7.77 13.97 -27.27
C ALA A 157 -7.37 15.06 -26.26
N ASP A 158 -7.66 14.88 -24.99
CA ASP A 158 -7.36 15.84 -23.93
C ASP A 158 -5.88 15.77 -23.49
N TYR A 159 -5.11 14.81 -24.01
CA TYR A 159 -3.70 14.54 -23.73
C TYR A 159 -2.82 14.59 -24.98
N GLY A 160 -3.19 15.41 -25.97
CA GLY A 160 -2.38 15.67 -27.16
C GLY A 160 -2.44 14.57 -28.22
N VAL A 161 -3.44 13.69 -28.18
CA VAL A 161 -3.73 12.72 -29.26
C VAL A 161 -4.80 13.32 -30.18
N PRO A 162 -4.58 13.41 -31.51
CA PRO A 162 -5.55 14.01 -32.44
C PRO A 162 -6.75 13.10 -32.70
N GLN A 163 -7.34 12.52 -31.64
CA GLN A 163 -8.37 11.49 -31.74
C GLN A 163 -9.27 11.45 -30.50
N ASP A 164 -10.59 11.53 -30.71
CA ASP A 164 -11.57 11.21 -29.67
C ASP A 164 -11.55 9.70 -29.39
N ARG A 165 -10.82 9.31 -28.32
CA ARG A 165 -10.65 7.91 -27.91
C ARG A 165 -10.77 7.79 -26.40
N TYR A 166 -11.91 7.34 -25.93
CA TYR A 166 -12.15 7.11 -24.51
C TYR A 166 -11.60 5.76 -24.07
N ARG A 167 -10.80 5.78 -23.02
CA ARG A 167 -10.20 4.57 -22.41
C ARG A 167 -10.25 4.64 -20.90
N VAL A 168 -10.35 3.49 -20.29
CA VAL A 168 -10.17 3.32 -18.85
C VAL A 168 -8.73 2.92 -18.58
N ILE A 169 -8.04 3.73 -17.82
CA ILE A 169 -6.69 3.45 -17.35
C ILE A 169 -6.77 3.09 -15.87
N LEU A 170 -6.33 1.89 -15.53
CA LEU A 170 -6.19 1.42 -14.16
C LEU A 170 -4.72 1.55 -13.77
N ILE A 171 -4.42 2.40 -12.79
CA ILE A 171 -3.08 2.50 -12.23
C ILE A 171 -3.14 1.96 -10.81
N GLY A 172 -2.37 0.91 -10.54
CA GLY A 172 -2.24 0.33 -9.22
C GLY A 172 -0.87 0.60 -8.63
N PHE A 173 -0.83 1.18 -7.46
CA PHE A 173 0.38 1.36 -6.66
C PHE A 173 0.44 0.33 -5.56
N ARG A 174 1.56 -0.38 -5.42
CA ARG A 174 1.73 -1.39 -4.37
C ARG A 174 1.58 -0.74 -2.99
N LYS A 175 0.80 -1.34 -2.11
CA LYS A 175 0.38 -0.72 -0.83
C LYS A 175 1.54 -0.28 0.07
N ASP A 176 2.68 -0.96 0.01
CA ASP A 176 3.88 -0.59 0.77
C ASP A 176 4.55 0.72 0.31
N MET A 177 4.16 1.25 -0.85
CA MET A 177 4.60 2.57 -1.31
C MET A 177 3.95 3.73 -0.56
N GLY A 178 2.83 3.49 0.14
CA GLY A 178 2.13 4.49 0.94
C GLY A 178 1.41 5.57 0.13
N ILE A 179 1.08 5.29 -1.14
CA ILE A 179 0.34 6.22 -2.02
C ILE A 179 -1.16 5.99 -1.78
N THR A 180 -1.75 6.72 -0.86
CA THR A 180 -3.17 6.57 -0.47
C THR A 180 -4.13 7.45 -1.26
N LYS A 181 -3.61 8.35 -2.09
CA LYS A 181 -4.38 9.22 -2.99
C LYS A 181 -3.62 9.41 -4.29
N TYR A 182 -4.30 9.21 -5.38
CA TYR A 182 -3.78 9.46 -6.71
C TYR A 182 -4.86 10.08 -7.58
N GLN A 183 -4.47 11.06 -8.38
CA GLN A 183 -5.31 11.69 -9.39
C GLN A 183 -4.56 11.63 -10.72
N PHE A 184 -5.24 11.18 -11.77
CA PHE A 184 -4.69 11.15 -13.11
C PHE A 184 -4.28 12.56 -13.55
N PRO A 185 -3.23 12.74 -14.36
CA PRO A 185 -2.78 14.06 -14.80
C PRO A 185 -3.88 14.93 -15.39
N GLU A 186 -3.83 16.22 -15.14
CA GLU A 186 -4.81 17.18 -15.66
C GLU A 186 -4.76 17.25 -17.19
N PRO A 187 -5.90 17.44 -17.88
CA PRO A 187 -5.98 17.66 -19.30
C PRO A 187 -5.14 18.86 -19.78
N PHE A 188 -4.59 18.81 -20.99
CA PHE A 188 -3.71 19.84 -21.54
C PHE A 188 -4.41 21.18 -21.84
N GLY A 189 -5.71 21.29 -21.82
CA GLY A 189 -6.43 22.52 -22.14
C GLY A 189 -6.44 22.90 -23.63
N TYR A 190 -5.81 22.10 -24.49
CA TYR A 190 -5.82 22.24 -25.95
C TYR A 190 -5.95 20.87 -26.61
N LYS A 191 -6.31 20.85 -27.90
CA LYS A 191 -6.40 19.63 -28.71
C LYS A 191 -5.58 19.80 -29.98
N ILE A 192 -4.99 18.70 -30.43
CA ILE A 192 -4.26 18.64 -31.71
C ILE A 192 -5.26 18.31 -32.81
N SER A 193 -5.35 19.15 -33.84
CA SER A 193 -6.24 18.95 -34.97
C SER A 193 -5.70 17.92 -35.97
N LEU A 194 -6.58 17.41 -36.84
CA LEU A 194 -6.17 16.56 -37.94
C LEU A 194 -5.19 17.25 -38.89
N LYS A 195 -5.33 18.57 -39.08
CA LYS A 195 -4.41 19.36 -39.88
C LYS A 195 -2.97 19.30 -39.30
N GLU A 196 -2.81 19.53 -38.02
CA GLU A 196 -1.51 19.46 -37.35
C GLU A 196 -0.95 18.03 -37.34
N ALA A 197 -1.78 17.03 -37.07
CA ALA A 197 -1.37 15.64 -37.03
C ALA A 197 -0.85 15.08 -38.36
N LEU A 198 -1.46 15.52 -39.47
CA LEU A 198 -1.15 15.05 -40.80
C LEU A 198 -0.28 16.01 -41.62
N GLU A 199 0.25 17.06 -40.96
CA GLU A 199 1.12 18.04 -41.59
C GLU A 199 2.37 17.36 -42.17
N GLY A 200 2.68 17.68 -43.45
CA GLY A 200 3.83 17.13 -44.16
C GLY A 200 3.63 15.69 -44.68
N MET A 201 2.46 15.09 -44.47
CA MET A 201 2.14 13.80 -45.09
C MET A 201 1.57 14.07 -46.52
N GLY A 202 2.21 13.48 -47.53
CA GLY A 202 1.72 13.53 -48.93
C GLY A 202 0.53 12.62 -49.16
N GLU A 203 0.05 12.61 -50.45
CA GLU A 203 -0.97 11.62 -50.84
C GLU A 203 -0.39 10.19 -50.66
N PRO A 204 -1.12 9.30 -49.99
CA PRO A 204 -0.66 7.93 -49.76
C PRO A 204 -0.71 7.10 -51.07
N ASP A 205 0.12 6.05 -51.11
CA ASP A 205 -0.03 5.02 -52.12
C ASP A 205 -1.43 4.41 -51.98
N PRO A 206 -2.17 4.22 -53.10
CA PRO A 206 -3.47 3.53 -53.06
C PRO A 206 -3.42 2.17 -52.37
N ALA A 207 -2.33 1.44 -52.47
CA ALA A 207 -2.12 0.17 -51.77
C ALA A 207 -2.11 0.28 -50.23
N ASP A 208 -1.86 1.45 -49.70
CA ASP A 208 -1.83 1.75 -48.24
C ASP A 208 -3.21 2.17 -47.69
N VAL A 209 -4.22 2.27 -48.57
CA VAL A 209 -5.58 2.65 -48.20
C VAL A 209 -6.53 1.46 -48.37
N CYS A 210 -7.34 1.17 -47.36
CA CYS A 210 -8.33 0.11 -47.46
C CYS A 210 -9.49 0.52 -48.42
N GLU A 211 -9.56 -0.09 -49.60
CA GLU A 211 -10.57 0.15 -50.60
C GLU A 211 -11.83 -0.76 -50.47
N GLY A 212 -11.88 -1.55 -49.40
CA GLY A 212 -13.02 -2.48 -49.19
C GLY A 212 -14.37 -1.76 -49.15
N ALA A 213 -15.43 -2.43 -49.60
CA ALA A 213 -16.79 -1.91 -49.65
C ALA A 213 -17.25 -1.35 -48.30
N PHE A 214 -18.05 -0.29 -48.36
CA PHE A 214 -18.68 0.33 -47.21
C PHE A 214 -19.95 -0.42 -46.82
N SER A 215 -20.05 -0.89 -45.58
CA SER A 215 -21.24 -1.58 -45.06
C SER A 215 -22.37 -0.58 -44.72
N PRO A 216 -23.65 -1.02 -44.71
CA PRO A 216 -24.76 -0.20 -44.22
C PRO A 216 -24.53 0.32 -42.80
N ARG A 217 -23.89 -0.49 -41.91
CA ARG A 217 -23.51 -0.08 -40.57
C ARG A 217 -22.48 1.04 -40.58
N TYR A 218 -21.55 1.04 -41.53
CA TYR A 218 -20.62 2.14 -41.73
C TYR A 218 -21.34 3.42 -42.06
N MET A 219 -22.34 3.35 -42.94
CA MET A 219 -23.14 4.48 -43.45
C MET A 219 -24.22 4.95 -42.44
N SER A 220 -24.32 4.36 -41.25
CA SER A 220 -25.33 4.73 -40.25
C SER A 220 -25.05 6.06 -39.53
N ARG A 221 -23.90 6.67 -39.72
CA ARG A 221 -23.50 7.94 -39.11
C ARG A 221 -22.44 8.63 -39.96
N ASN A 222 -22.25 9.94 -39.69
CA ASN A 222 -21.12 10.68 -40.26
C ASN A 222 -19.78 10.00 -39.89
N ARG A 223 -18.95 9.80 -40.92
CA ARG A 223 -17.60 9.19 -40.76
C ARG A 223 -16.49 10.15 -41.13
N LYS A 224 -16.78 11.42 -41.37
CA LYS A 224 -15.82 12.46 -41.69
C LYS A 224 -15.72 13.45 -40.53
N ARG A 225 -14.51 13.92 -40.25
CA ARG A 225 -14.18 15.10 -39.46
C ARG A 225 -13.45 16.10 -40.35
N ASN A 226 -13.52 17.37 -39.98
CA ASN A 226 -12.84 18.44 -40.72
C ASN A 226 -11.38 18.58 -40.25
N TRP A 227 -10.62 19.35 -40.98
CA TRP A 227 -9.19 19.54 -40.71
C TRP A 227 -8.87 20.16 -39.35
N ASP A 228 -9.74 21.00 -38.83
CA ASP A 228 -9.64 21.69 -37.55
C ASP A 228 -10.19 20.88 -36.36
N GLU A 229 -10.75 19.70 -36.62
CA GLU A 229 -11.28 18.79 -35.62
C GLU A 229 -10.27 17.69 -35.28
N VAL A 230 -10.50 16.99 -34.14
CA VAL A 230 -9.85 15.72 -33.84
C VAL A 230 -10.54 14.56 -34.57
N SER A 231 -9.81 13.51 -34.88
CA SER A 231 -10.39 12.29 -35.53
C SER A 231 -11.40 11.58 -34.64
N TYR A 232 -12.31 10.86 -35.26
CA TYR A 232 -12.98 9.75 -34.56
C TYR A 232 -11.99 8.68 -34.18
N THR A 233 -12.35 7.81 -33.21
CA THR A 233 -11.54 6.65 -32.82
C THR A 233 -11.11 5.83 -34.03
N ILE A 234 -9.83 5.61 -34.24
CA ILE A 234 -9.26 4.69 -35.22
C ILE A 234 -9.57 3.25 -34.78
N PRO A 235 -10.38 2.50 -35.57
CA PRO A 235 -10.75 1.14 -35.24
C PRO A 235 -9.68 0.12 -35.69
N ALA A 236 -9.69 -1.06 -35.07
CA ALA A 236 -8.83 -2.18 -35.46
C ALA A 236 -9.22 -2.83 -36.81
N MET A 237 -10.41 -2.56 -37.29
CA MET A 237 -10.92 -3.11 -38.58
C MET A 237 -10.71 -2.10 -39.72
N SER A 238 -9.88 -2.44 -40.68
CA SER A 238 -9.52 -1.58 -41.83
C SER A 238 -10.76 -1.04 -42.58
N LYS A 239 -11.78 -1.87 -42.79
CA LYS A 239 -13.05 -1.48 -43.48
C LYS A 239 -13.90 -0.47 -42.69
N GLN A 240 -13.61 -0.23 -41.41
CA GLN A 240 -14.32 0.72 -40.54
C GLN A 240 -13.52 2.01 -40.25
N VAL A 241 -12.35 2.14 -40.79
CA VAL A 241 -11.54 3.35 -40.69
C VAL A 241 -12.28 4.53 -41.26
N THR A 242 -12.22 5.66 -40.60
CA THR A 242 -13.00 6.85 -40.94
C THR A 242 -12.46 7.57 -42.17
N LEU A 243 -13.26 8.49 -42.73
CA LEU A 243 -12.88 9.22 -43.92
C LEU A 243 -11.81 10.26 -43.65
N HIS A 244 -10.89 10.40 -44.58
CA HIS A 244 -9.92 11.49 -44.61
C HIS A 244 -10.61 12.85 -44.75
N PRO A 245 -10.13 13.95 -44.14
CA PRO A 245 -10.75 15.27 -44.20
C PRO A 245 -10.93 15.83 -45.63
N SER A 246 -10.09 15.41 -46.60
CA SER A 246 -10.23 15.82 -48.01
C SER A 246 -11.43 15.18 -48.73
N SER A 247 -12.04 14.14 -48.15
CA SER A 247 -13.23 13.56 -48.71
C SER A 247 -14.39 14.57 -48.72
N PRO A 248 -15.32 14.50 -49.67
CA PRO A 248 -16.55 15.30 -49.64
C PRO A 248 -17.31 15.14 -48.33
N ASP A 249 -18.09 16.16 -47.96
CA ASP A 249 -18.92 16.08 -46.76
C ASP A 249 -20.00 15.00 -46.96
N MET A 250 -20.23 14.24 -45.89
CA MET A 250 -21.32 13.26 -45.90
C MET A 250 -22.67 13.96 -45.74
N GLU A 251 -23.66 13.51 -46.51
CA GLU A 251 -25.01 14.02 -46.47
C GLU A 251 -25.92 13.08 -45.65
N LYS A 252 -26.65 13.65 -44.69
CA LYS A 252 -27.64 12.90 -43.92
C LYS A 252 -28.91 12.76 -44.73
N ILE A 253 -29.36 11.51 -44.99
CA ILE A 253 -30.54 11.22 -45.78
C ILE A 253 -31.73 10.74 -44.97
N ALA A 254 -31.50 10.14 -43.80
CA ALA A 254 -32.52 9.72 -42.84
C ALA A 254 -31.92 9.59 -41.43
N LYS A 255 -32.75 9.23 -40.45
CA LYS A 255 -32.25 8.83 -39.12
C LYS A 255 -31.34 7.62 -39.31
N ASP A 256 -30.10 7.73 -38.76
CA ASP A 256 -29.07 6.69 -38.85
C ASP A 256 -28.72 6.24 -40.28
N ALA A 257 -28.89 7.15 -41.29
CA ALA A 257 -28.53 6.90 -42.69
C ALA A 257 -27.83 8.11 -43.29
N TRP A 258 -26.69 7.88 -43.93
CA TRP A 258 -25.83 8.87 -44.55
C TRP A 258 -25.39 8.38 -45.92
N ARG A 259 -25.06 9.29 -46.80
CA ARG A 259 -24.44 8.99 -48.10
C ARG A 259 -23.18 9.83 -48.31
N PHE A 260 -22.31 9.38 -49.21
CA PHE A 260 -21.13 10.16 -49.59
C PHE A 260 -21.54 11.38 -50.42
N GLY A 261 -20.83 12.46 -50.21
CA GLY A 261 -20.96 13.64 -51.07
C GLY A 261 -20.48 13.36 -52.50
N LYS A 262 -21.00 14.12 -53.46
CA LYS A 262 -20.79 13.85 -54.89
C LYS A 262 -19.54 14.50 -55.48
N ASN A 263 -18.96 15.52 -54.81
CA ASN A 263 -17.89 16.35 -55.39
C ASN A 263 -16.54 15.98 -54.78
N GLY A 264 -15.80 15.09 -55.44
CA GLY A 264 -14.45 14.73 -55.01
C GLY A 264 -14.26 13.23 -54.74
N ARG A 265 -13.02 12.85 -54.44
CA ARG A 265 -12.66 11.46 -54.12
C ARG A 265 -12.93 11.15 -52.65
N THR A 266 -13.75 10.16 -52.38
CA THR A 266 -13.98 9.64 -51.03
C THR A 266 -12.93 8.59 -50.73
N ARG A 267 -12.12 8.81 -49.65
CA ARG A 267 -11.16 7.81 -49.19
C ARG A 267 -11.11 7.72 -47.66
N ARG A 268 -10.68 6.57 -47.14
CA ARG A 268 -10.34 6.39 -45.76
C ARG A 268 -8.96 6.97 -45.47
N PHE A 269 -8.59 7.11 -44.19
CA PHE A 269 -7.19 7.29 -43.83
C PHE A 269 -6.36 6.09 -44.30
N SER A 270 -5.15 6.32 -44.78
CA SER A 270 -4.14 5.28 -44.97
C SER A 270 -3.69 4.73 -43.63
N TRP A 271 -2.98 3.60 -43.63
CA TRP A 271 -2.44 3.07 -42.36
C TRP A 271 -1.40 4.01 -41.76
N GLN A 272 -0.59 4.71 -42.56
CA GLN A 272 0.38 5.71 -42.07
C GLN A 272 -0.34 6.90 -41.42
N GLU A 273 -1.41 7.42 -42.06
CA GLU A 273 -2.22 8.51 -41.48
C GLU A 273 -2.89 8.05 -40.18
N ALA A 274 -3.40 6.82 -40.14
CA ALA A 274 -3.97 6.21 -38.94
C ALA A 274 -2.92 6.04 -37.81
N ALA A 275 -1.70 5.67 -38.17
CA ALA A 275 -0.59 5.57 -37.24
C ALA A 275 -0.19 6.95 -36.66
N ALA A 276 -0.14 7.99 -37.52
CA ALA A 276 0.12 9.37 -37.09
C ALA A 276 -0.98 9.88 -36.14
N ILE A 277 -2.25 9.58 -36.43
CA ILE A 277 -3.36 9.92 -35.53
C ILE A 277 -3.27 9.17 -34.17
N GLN A 278 -2.72 7.97 -34.15
CA GLN A 278 -2.40 7.21 -32.93
C GLN A 278 -1.07 7.64 -32.31
N THR A 279 -0.43 8.67 -32.88
CA THR A 279 0.81 9.28 -32.42
C THR A 279 2.04 8.33 -32.41
N PHE A 280 2.03 7.32 -33.27
CA PHE A 280 3.22 6.51 -33.54
C PHE A 280 4.30 7.35 -34.23
N PRO A 281 5.61 7.01 -34.08
CA PRO A 281 6.69 7.63 -34.85
C PRO A 281 6.40 7.53 -36.36
N LYS A 282 6.69 8.62 -37.10
CA LYS A 282 6.39 8.70 -38.54
C LYS A 282 7.19 7.69 -39.37
N ASP A 283 8.35 7.31 -38.90
CA ASP A 283 9.27 6.32 -39.50
C ASP A 283 9.03 4.88 -39.06
N MET A 284 8.02 4.65 -38.24
CA MET A 284 7.72 3.31 -37.76
C MET A 284 7.19 2.39 -38.85
N VAL A 285 7.82 1.23 -39.02
CA VAL A 285 7.44 0.21 -39.97
C VAL A 285 6.58 -0.84 -39.29
N PHE A 286 5.38 -1.06 -39.84
CA PHE A 286 4.47 -2.11 -39.38
C PHE A 286 4.58 -3.35 -40.29
N GLU A 287 4.74 -4.52 -39.69
CA GLU A 287 4.81 -5.81 -40.37
C GLU A 287 3.40 -6.36 -40.64
N GLY A 288 3.31 -7.26 -41.64
CA GLY A 288 2.07 -7.90 -42.06
C GLY A 288 1.35 -7.18 -43.22
N ASP A 289 0.20 -7.74 -43.62
CA ASP A 289 -0.64 -7.17 -44.66
C ASP A 289 -1.34 -5.88 -44.20
N LEU A 290 -2.04 -5.23 -45.16
CA LEU A 290 -2.75 -3.98 -44.87
C LEU A 290 -3.78 -4.11 -43.72
N THR A 291 -4.48 -5.25 -43.65
CA THR A 291 -5.47 -5.49 -42.59
C THR A 291 -4.78 -5.63 -41.21
N SER A 292 -3.65 -6.33 -41.20
CA SER A 292 -2.84 -6.50 -40.00
C SER A 292 -2.29 -5.16 -39.48
N LYS A 293 -1.77 -4.29 -40.37
CA LYS A 293 -1.31 -2.94 -40.01
C LYS A 293 -2.39 -2.12 -39.32
N TYR A 294 -3.59 -2.02 -39.91
CA TYR A 294 -4.71 -1.32 -39.26
C TYR A 294 -5.12 -1.96 -37.93
N LYS A 295 -5.08 -3.28 -37.83
CA LYS A 295 -5.41 -4.00 -36.60
C LYS A 295 -4.44 -3.64 -35.48
N GLN A 296 -3.15 -3.62 -35.78
CA GLN A 296 -2.10 -3.23 -34.82
C GLN A 296 -2.28 -1.79 -34.36
N ILE A 297 -2.48 -0.86 -35.30
CA ILE A 297 -2.65 0.57 -35.03
C ILE A 297 -3.94 0.84 -34.22
N GLY A 298 -5.06 0.26 -34.63
CA GLY A 298 -6.35 0.49 -33.96
C GLY A 298 -6.47 -0.11 -32.58
N ASN A 299 -5.77 -1.22 -32.30
CA ASN A 299 -5.74 -1.84 -30.98
C ASN A 299 -4.79 -1.11 -30.02
N ALA A 300 -3.81 -0.38 -30.50
CA ALA A 300 -2.80 0.24 -29.68
C ALA A 300 -3.36 1.31 -28.73
N VAL A 301 -2.72 1.46 -27.59
CA VAL A 301 -2.78 2.69 -26.78
C VAL A 301 -2.01 3.77 -27.54
N PRO A 302 -2.59 4.97 -27.75
CA PRO A 302 -1.85 6.06 -28.40
C PRO A 302 -0.56 6.39 -27.67
N VAL A 303 0.53 6.51 -28.44
CA VAL A 303 1.86 6.72 -27.85
C VAL A 303 1.92 7.97 -26.98
N LYS A 304 1.29 9.07 -27.38
CA LYS A 304 1.28 10.31 -26.60
C LYS A 304 0.55 10.18 -25.28
N LEU A 305 -0.56 9.44 -25.22
CA LEU A 305 -1.25 9.13 -23.96
C LEU A 305 -0.36 8.27 -23.04
N ALA A 306 0.34 7.29 -23.63
CA ALA A 306 1.30 6.44 -22.90
C ALA A 306 2.47 7.25 -22.36
N GLU A 307 2.98 8.28 -23.09
CA GLU A 307 4.01 9.22 -22.59
C GLU A 307 3.54 9.96 -21.34
N VAL A 308 2.29 10.47 -21.34
CA VAL A 308 1.72 11.19 -20.19
C VAL A 308 1.64 10.28 -18.96
N ILE A 309 1.15 9.06 -19.14
CA ILE A 309 1.08 8.06 -18.06
C ILE A 309 2.49 7.75 -17.53
N ALA A 310 3.42 7.47 -18.43
CA ALA A 310 4.80 7.12 -18.06
C ALA A 310 5.53 8.27 -17.37
N GLU A 311 5.35 9.53 -17.83
CA GLU A 311 5.94 10.71 -17.20
C GLU A 311 5.48 10.85 -15.74
N ASP A 312 4.20 10.69 -15.51
CA ASP A 312 3.63 10.80 -14.16
C ASP A 312 4.13 9.69 -13.24
N ILE A 313 4.08 8.43 -13.69
CA ILE A 313 4.63 7.28 -12.95
C ILE A 313 6.13 7.48 -12.67
N ARG A 314 6.91 7.99 -13.65
CA ARG A 314 8.33 8.28 -13.46
C ARG A 314 8.56 9.33 -12.37
N LYS A 315 7.74 10.39 -12.32
CA LYS A 315 7.80 11.41 -11.26
C LYS A 315 7.60 10.78 -9.89
N ILE A 316 6.56 9.94 -9.74
CA ILE A 316 6.23 9.24 -8.50
C ILE A 316 7.37 8.28 -8.09
N LEU A 317 7.79 7.39 -8.98
CA LEU A 317 8.87 6.44 -8.71
C LEU A 317 10.22 7.13 -8.43
N SER A 318 10.49 8.27 -9.10
CA SER A 318 11.70 9.06 -8.88
C SER A 318 11.72 9.74 -7.51
N GLN A 319 10.57 10.12 -6.98
CA GLN A 319 10.45 10.65 -5.61
C GLN A 319 10.75 9.55 -4.57
N LEU A 320 10.33 8.31 -4.84
CA LEU A 320 10.65 7.16 -3.99
C LEU A 320 12.13 6.72 -4.09
N ARG A 321 12.75 6.87 -5.30
CA ARG A 321 14.18 6.62 -5.53
C ARG A 321 15.08 7.81 -5.21
N LYS A 322 14.55 9.02 -5.04
CA LYS A 322 15.37 10.04 -4.38
C LYS A 322 15.88 9.36 -3.14
N PRO A 323 17.21 9.36 -2.84
CA PRO A 323 17.61 9.07 -1.49
C PRO A 323 16.66 9.94 -0.67
N LYS A 324 15.79 9.35 0.13
CA LYS A 324 15.37 10.04 1.34
C LYS A 324 16.72 10.56 1.81
N GLU A 325 16.97 11.89 1.80
CA GLU A 325 18.11 12.48 2.50
C GLU A 325 18.27 11.59 3.66
N GLU A 326 19.42 10.92 3.88
CA GLU A 326 19.49 9.85 4.85
C GLU A 326 18.75 10.33 6.07
N LYS A 327 17.45 10.10 6.12
CA LYS A 327 16.72 10.07 7.37
C LYS A 327 17.44 8.89 7.95
N LYS A 328 18.50 9.16 8.73
CA LYS A 328 19.17 8.19 9.59
C LYS A 328 18.03 7.37 10.06
N ASP A 329 17.95 6.10 9.64
CA ASP A 329 16.80 5.27 10.01
C ASP A 329 16.69 5.38 11.51
N PHE A 330 15.78 6.25 11.93
CA PHE A 330 15.58 6.62 13.33
C PHE A 330 14.81 5.47 13.95
N GLY A 331 15.36 4.26 13.87
CA GLY A 331 14.76 3.00 14.21
C GLY A 331 13.57 3.15 15.16
N GLN A 332 12.55 2.36 15.05
CA GLN A 332 11.27 2.51 15.77
C GLN A 332 11.45 2.86 17.26
N THR A 333 12.51 2.33 17.89
CA THR A 333 12.87 2.63 19.29
C THR A 333 13.20 4.11 19.51
N LYS A 334 13.97 4.74 18.63
CA LYS A 334 14.32 6.16 18.74
C LYS A 334 13.11 7.07 18.49
N LYS A 335 12.26 6.70 17.52
CA LYS A 335 10.98 7.41 17.26
C LYS A 335 10.04 7.30 18.46
N GLY A 336 9.99 6.14 19.12
CA GLY A 336 9.23 5.95 20.34
C GLY A 336 9.71 6.91 21.45
N LYS A 337 11.02 6.95 21.70
CA LYS A 337 11.62 7.87 22.71
C LYS A 337 11.40 9.34 22.34
N ALA A 338 11.55 9.72 21.07
CA ALA A 338 11.25 11.07 20.61
C ALA A 338 9.78 11.45 20.84
N PHE A 339 8.85 10.51 20.65
CA PHE A 339 7.44 10.74 20.93
C PHE A 339 7.12 10.86 22.42
N GLU A 340 7.84 10.14 23.31
CA GLU A 340 7.77 10.34 24.75
C GLU A 340 8.11 11.79 25.12
N TYR A 341 9.19 12.34 24.54
CA TYR A 341 9.54 13.75 24.74
C TYR A 341 8.47 14.72 24.19
N ALA A 342 7.94 14.45 23.00
CA ALA A 342 6.88 15.27 22.44
C ALA A 342 5.63 15.31 23.34
N CYS A 343 5.26 14.17 23.94
CA CYS A 343 4.16 14.10 24.90
C CYS A 343 4.47 14.89 26.19
N LEU A 344 5.68 14.75 26.75
CA LEU A 344 6.08 15.52 27.94
C LEU A 344 6.02 17.03 27.65
N SER A 345 6.63 17.47 26.56
CA SER A 345 6.61 18.89 26.16
C SER A 345 5.21 19.44 25.92
N ALA A 346 4.29 18.62 25.36
CA ALA A 346 2.89 18.99 25.22
C ALA A 346 2.20 19.18 26.57
N PHE A 347 2.48 18.32 27.57
CA PHE A 347 2.01 18.51 28.95
C PHE A 347 2.52 19.80 29.56
N GLU A 348 3.82 20.09 29.45
CA GLU A 348 4.44 21.31 29.99
C GLU A 348 3.80 22.58 29.43
N GLN A 349 3.67 22.65 28.11
CA GLN A 349 3.04 23.77 27.42
C GLN A 349 1.58 23.94 27.84
N TRP A 350 0.86 22.82 27.94
CA TRP A 350 -0.54 22.85 28.31
C TRP A 350 -0.74 23.26 29.78
N LEU A 351 0.04 22.72 30.71
CA LEU A 351 0.00 23.10 32.14
C LEU A 351 0.33 24.58 32.34
N SER A 352 1.38 25.07 31.66
CA SER A 352 1.74 26.49 31.65
C SER A 352 0.60 27.37 31.15
N LYS A 353 -0.03 26.99 30.04
CA LYS A 353 -1.19 27.72 29.49
C LYS A 353 -2.39 27.76 30.45
N LYS A 354 -2.58 26.70 31.26
CA LYS A 354 -3.63 26.61 32.28
C LYS A 354 -3.26 27.31 33.57
N GLY A 355 -2.02 27.76 33.77
CA GLY A 355 -1.52 28.37 34.98
C GLY A 355 -1.43 27.39 36.15
N ILE A 356 -1.05 26.13 35.87
CA ILE A 356 -0.82 25.06 36.84
C ILE A 356 0.67 25.00 37.14
N ALA A 357 1.07 25.01 38.41
CA ALA A 357 2.47 24.91 38.82
C ALA A 357 3.00 23.49 38.54
N TRP A 358 4.12 23.39 37.84
CA TRP A 358 4.77 22.13 37.52
C TRP A 358 6.30 22.25 37.55
N GLU A 359 6.96 21.11 37.72
CA GLU A 359 8.43 20.96 37.69
C GLU A 359 8.78 19.72 36.85
N GLU A 360 9.90 19.80 36.10
CA GLU A 360 10.45 18.69 35.35
C GLU A 360 11.57 18.01 36.16
N GLN A 361 11.47 16.71 36.31
CA GLN A 361 12.57 15.93 36.91
C GLN A 361 13.63 15.61 35.84
N LYS A 362 14.78 16.26 35.94
CA LYS A 362 15.93 15.98 35.07
C LYS A 362 16.42 14.54 35.26
N SER A 363 16.60 13.83 34.15
CA SER A 363 17.09 12.45 34.12
C SER A 363 17.89 12.17 32.85
N LYS A 364 18.64 11.07 32.82
CA LYS A 364 19.33 10.60 31.63
C LYS A 364 18.32 10.18 30.55
N ALA A 365 17.20 9.58 30.95
CA ALA A 365 16.13 9.16 30.05
C ALA A 365 15.51 10.37 29.32
N LEU A 366 15.22 11.45 30.05
CA LEU A 366 14.72 12.69 29.50
C LEU A 366 15.69 13.28 28.46
N LYS A 367 16.96 13.43 28.83
CA LYS A 367 17.99 13.96 27.93
C LYS A 367 18.10 13.15 26.64
N THR A 368 18.07 11.82 26.75
CA THR A 368 18.11 10.93 25.58
C THR A 368 16.86 11.08 24.69
N ALA A 369 15.67 11.20 25.28
CA ALA A 369 14.41 11.39 24.55
C ALA A 369 14.40 12.74 23.81
N GLU A 370 14.86 13.82 24.47
CA GLU A 370 15.04 15.13 23.89
C GLU A 370 16.02 15.13 22.72
N GLU A 371 17.22 14.54 22.91
CA GLU A 371 18.23 14.42 21.85
C GLU A 371 17.66 13.72 20.61
N PHE A 372 16.90 12.63 20.79
CA PHE A 372 16.27 11.95 19.67
C PHE A 372 15.18 12.79 19.01
N TYR A 373 14.39 13.54 19.76
CA TYR A 373 13.38 14.44 19.21
C TYR A 373 14.03 15.56 18.40
N MET A 374 15.09 16.19 18.89
CA MET A 374 15.81 17.27 18.21
C MET A 374 16.53 16.80 16.95
N GLN A 375 16.91 15.54 16.85
CA GLN A 375 17.50 14.96 15.64
C GLN A 375 16.49 14.65 14.52
N LEU A 376 15.18 14.70 14.80
CA LEU A 376 14.14 14.52 13.78
C LEU A 376 14.05 15.75 12.88
N ASP A 377 13.59 15.54 11.66
CA ASP A 377 13.27 16.65 10.74
C ASP A 377 12.10 17.50 11.28
N LYS A 378 12.01 18.74 10.81
CA LYS A 378 11.01 19.73 11.27
C LYS A 378 9.58 19.22 11.11
N ASP A 379 9.28 18.53 10.00
CA ASP A 379 7.91 18.06 9.71
C ASP A 379 7.51 16.92 10.65
N THR A 380 8.41 15.95 10.88
CA THR A 380 8.18 14.86 11.84
C THR A 380 8.01 15.40 13.26
N ARG A 381 8.83 16.39 13.70
CA ARG A 381 8.65 17.03 15.00
C ARG A 381 7.32 17.73 15.12
N CYS A 382 6.91 18.47 14.09
CA CYS A 382 5.62 19.15 14.06
C CYS A 382 4.47 18.14 14.17
N GLN A 383 4.50 17.04 13.42
CA GLN A 383 3.49 15.98 13.49
C GLN A 383 3.42 15.35 14.88
N MET A 384 4.55 15.00 15.50
CA MET A 384 4.58 14.44 16.84
C MET A 384 4.05 15.43 17.89
N SER A 385 4.36 16.72 17.76
CA SER A 385 3.87 17.75 18.67
C SER A 385 2.34 17.93 18.57
N VAL A 386 1.79 17.96 17.36
CA VAL A 386 0.33 18.05 17.14
C VAL A 386 -0.37 16.81 17.70
N ALA A 387 0.19 15.62 17.44
CA ALA A 387 -0.33 14.36 17.96
C ALA A 387 -0.34 14.30 19.49
N ALA A 388 0.73 14.75 20.12
CA ALA A 388 0.85 14.84 21.58
C ALA A 388 -0.15 15.85 22.17
N THR A 389 -0.31 17.01 21.54
CA THR A 389 -1.27 18.04 21.96
C THR A 389 -2.72 17.51 21.92
N ALA A 390 -3.09 16.77 20.87
CA ALA A 390 -4.40 16.13 20.77
C ALA A 390 -4.64 15.14 21.92
N ALA A 391 -3.62 14.34 22.29
CA ALA A 391 -3.72 13.42 23.42
C ALA A 391 -3.90 14.15 24.76
N VAL A 392 -3.16 15.22 25.01
CA VAL A 392 -3.25 16.01 26.24
C VAL A 392 -4.64 16.65 26.40
N LYS A 393 -5.25 17.15 25.32
CA LYS A 393 -6.65 17.64 25.33
C LYS A 393 -7.63 16.57 25.83
N MET A 394 -7.46 15.31 25.44
CA MET A 394 -8.32 14.21 25.90
C MET A 394 -8.15 13.95 27.39
N LEU A 395 -6.90 13.96 27.88
CA LEU A 395 -6.56 13.69 29.28
C LEU A 395 -7.08 14.78 30.23
N GLU A 396 -7.22 16.01 29.77
CA GLU A 396 -7.86 17.11 30.52
C GLU A 396 -9.25 16.75 31.03
N ARG A 397 -10.01 16.00 30.20
CA ARG A 397 -11.40 15.60 30.53
C ARG A 397 -11.46 14.37 31.44
N LEU A 398 -10.37 13.62 31.53
CA LEU A 398 -10.31 12.35 32.24
C LEU A 398 -9.73 12.46 33.64
N GLU A 399 -8.77 13.39 33.85
CA GLU A 399 -7.99 13.46 35.11
C GLU A 399 -8.07 14.85 35.75
N PRO A 400 -9.05 15.05 36.66
CA PRO A 400 -9.22 16.32 37.41
C PRO A 400 -7.95 16.75 38.12
N ASN A 401 -7.18 15.84 38.70
CA ASN A 401 -5.95 16.15 39.43
C ASN A 401 -4.86 16.81 38.57
N LEU A 402 -4.90 16.65 37.23
CA LEU A 402 -4.03 17.39 36.31
C LEU A 402 -4.43 18.87 36.21
N THR A 403 -5.71 19.20 36.40
CA THR A 403 -6.30 20.48 36.03
C THR A 403 -6.83 21.30 37.20
N ASP A 404 -6.95 20.71 38.39
CA ASP A 404 -7.42 21.40 39.57
C ASP A 404 -6.32 22.30 40.13
N LYS A 405 -6.55 23.63 40.08
CA LYS A 405 -5.58 24.64 40.54
C LYS A 405 -5.53 24.78 42.08
N GLU A 406 -6.58 24.32 42.73
CA GLU A 406 -6.68 24.38 44.19
C GLU A 406 -6.09 23.12 44.88
N GLU A 407 -5.73 22.09 44.06
CA GLU A 407 -5.03 20.93 44.59
C GLU A 407 -3.61 21.29 45.05
N LYS A 408 -3.27 20.82 46.25
CA LYS A 408 -1.98 21.12 46.87
C LYS A 408 -0.80 20.51 46.12
N GLY A 409 0.28 21.26 46.09
CA GLY A 409 1.57 20.82 45.59
C GLY A 409 1.80 21.07 44.11
N VAL A 410 3.06 21.03 43.72
CA VAL A 410 3.54 21.19 42.37
C VAL A 410 3.43 19.84 41.65
N LEU A 411 3.03 19.86 40.38
CA LEU A 411 3.01 18.67 39.52
C LEU A 411 4.44 18.35 39.07
N LEU A 412 4.98 17.21 39.52
CA LEU A 412 6.28 16.73 39.09
C LEU A 412 6.11 15.83 37.82
N LEU A 413 6.76 16.21 36.73
CA LEU A 413 6.76 15.49 35.46
C LEU A 413 8.08 14.76 35.29
N ARG A 414 8.05 13.49 34.88
CA ARG A 414 9.26 12.70 34.59
C ARG A 414 9.09 11.68 33.48
N ILE A 415 10.16 11.49 32.71
CA ILE A 415 10.30 10.32 31.81
C ILE A 415 10.95 9.20 32.63
N GLN A 416 10.38 8.00 32.56
CA GLN A 416 10.89 6.83 33.26
C GLN A 416 12.09 6.21 32.56
N GLU A 417 13.00 5.64 33.36
CA GLU A 417 14.13 4.85 32.84
C GLU A 417 13.66 3.46 32.38
N ASP A 418 14.26 2.92 31.32
CA ASP A 418 13.92 1.60 30.74
C ASP A 418 14.04 0.45 31.74
N ALA A 419 14.92 0.58 32.74
CA ALA A 419 15.09 -0.40 33.81
C ALA A 419 13.82 -0.63 34.63
N LYS A 420 12.94 0.37 34.78
CA LYS A 420 11.67 0.23 35.48
C LYS A 420 10.64 -0.56 34.65
N GLY A 421 10.71 -0.49 33.30
CA GLY A 421 9.93 -1.32 32.39
C GLY A 421 10.24 -2.82 32.56
N ILE A 422 11.49 -3.17 32.81
CA ILE A 422 11.91 -4.55 33.13
C ILE A 422 11.30 -4.98 34.49
N ALA A 423 11.19 -4.06 35.45
CA ALA A 423 10.59 -4.31 36.76
C ALA A 423 9.03 -4.34 36.75
N GLY A 424 8.40 -4.20 35.56
CA GLY A 424 6.96 -4.32 35.40
C GLY A 424 6.17 -3.01 35.43
N ASP A 425 6.80 -1.86 35.29
CA ASP A 425 6.13 -0.57 35.10
C ASP A 425 6.17 -0.18 33.62
N VAL A 426 5.03 -0.21 32.93
CA VAL A 426 4.91 0.03 31.48
C VAL A 426 4.72 1.49 31.11
N ARG A 427 4.74 2.38 32.10
CA ARG A 427 4.55 3.82 31.92
C ARG A 427 5.85 4.45 31.42
N ASP A 428 5.76 5.28 30.40
CA ASP A 428 6.89 6.00 29.81
C ASP A 428 7.04 7.41 30.45
N ILE A 429 5.90 8.06 30.77
CA ILE A 429 5.84 9.35 31.48
C ILE A 429 5.04 9.17 32.76
N VAL A 430 5.43 9.83 33.82
CA VAL A 430 4.71 9.88 35.11
C VAL A 430 4.52 11.33 35.54
N CYS A 431 3.30 11.65 35.96
CA CYS A 431 2.96 12.88 36.65
C CYS A 431 2.58 12.57 38.09
N GLU A 432 3.16 13.27 39.07
CA GLU A 432 2.88 13.05 40.51
C GLU A 432 2.66 14.36 41.25
N ARG A 433 1.81 14.31 42.28
CA ARG A 433 1.70 15.32 43.34
C ARG A 433 2.05 14.68 44.66
N LYS A 434 3.23 14.96 45.17
CA LYS A 434 3.78 14.33 46.40
C LYS A 434 2.93 14.64 47.62
N GLU A 435 2.44 15.87 47.74
CA GLU A 435 1.66 16.36 48.87
C GLU A 435 0.30 15.65 49.02
N THR A 436 -0.25 15.16 47.96
CA THR A 436 -1.53 14.42 47.95
C THR A 436 -1.34 12.93 47.73
N ASN A 437 -0.10 12.44 47.60
CA ASN A 437 0.25 11.07 47.26
C ASN A 437 -0.51 10.55 46.02
N TRP A 438 -0.62 11.41 45.01
CA TRP A 438 -1.28 11.09 43.75
C TRP A 438 -0.26 10.97 42.62
N GLU A 439 -0.37 9.91 41.85
CA GLU A 439 0.43 9.73 40.65
C GLU A 439 -0.41 9.10 39.50
N ILE A 440 -0.03 9.42 38.29
CA ILE A 440 -0.60 8.88 37.06
C ILE A 440 0.49 8.69 36.02
N GLY A 441 0.34 7.68 35.18
CA GLY A 441 1.31 7.41 34.14
C GLY A 441 0.73 7.29 32.74
N PHE A 442 1.59 7.52 31.76
CA PHE A 442 1.26 7.46 30.35
C PHE A 442 2.22 6.52 29.63
N SER A 443 1.69 5.60 28.82
CA SER A 443 2.47 4.75 27.90
C SER A 443 2.33 5.29 26.49
N CYS A 444 3.41 5.81 25.91
CA CYS A 444 3.42 6.51 24.64
C CYS A 444 3.84 5.58 23.50
N LYS A 445 3.03 5.43 22.47
CA LYS A 445 3.27 4.52 21.34
C LYS A 445 3.10 5.24 20.00
N HIS A 446 4.19 5.29 19.24
CA HIS A 446 4.20 5.92 17.93
C HIS A 446 3.96 4.87 16.83
N ASN A 447 2.78 4.95 16.18
CA ASN A 447 2.37 4.08 15.07
C ASN A 447 2.32 2.57 15.36
N HIS A 448 2.21 2.14 16.62
CA HIS A 448 2.05 0.70 16.90
C HIS A 448 1.18 0.42 18.14
N MET A 449 0.54 -0.75 18.12
CA MET A 449 -0.40 -1.18 19.15
C MET A 449 0.21 -2.13 20.18
N ALA A 450 1.48 -2.51 20.04
CA ALA A 450 2.13 -3.48 20.92
C ALA A 450 2.03 -3.07 22.39
N VAL A 451 1.83 -4.06 23.24
CA VAL A 451 1.74 -3.88 24.70
C VAL A 451 3.10 -4.08 25.33
N LYS A 452 3.75 -5.20 24.98
CA LYS A 452 5.06 -5.58 25.50
C LYS A 452 5.82 -6.42 24.47
N HIS A 453 7.14 -6.30 24.47
CA HIS A 453 8.03 -7.18 23.73
C HIS A 453 8.73 -8.11 24.73
N SER A 454 8.56 -9.41 24.54
CA SER A 454 9.20 -10.46 25.33
C SER A 454 10.12 -11.28 24.45
N ARG A 455 11.09 -11.98 25.04
CA ARG A 455 11.99 -12.87 24.29
C ARG A 455 11.77 -14.32 24.71
N LEU A 456 11.95 -15.22 23.74
CA LEU A 456 12.11 -16.64 23.95
C LEU A 456 13.54 -17.04 23.62
N SER A 457 14.14 -17.85 24.49
CA SER A 457 15.42 -18.51 24.27
C SER A 457 15.50 -19.75 25.15
N TYR A 458 16.47 -20.60 24.90
CA TYR A 458 16.71 -21.77 25.72
C TYR A 458 16.99 -21.46 27.20
N THR A 459 17.52 -20.26 27.50
CA THR A 459 17.85 -19.83 28.87
C THR A 459 16.74 -19.05 29.57
N ILE A 460 15.65 -18.75 28.88
CA ILE A 460 14.54 -17.95 29.41
C ILE A 460 13.38 -18.85 29.84
N ASP A 461 13.15 -18.93 31.14
CA ASP A 461 11.93 -19.53 31.71
C ASP A 461 10.82 -18.45 31.71
N PHE A 462 9.98 -18.49 30.64
CA PHE A 462 8.88 -17.54 30.53
C PHE A 462 7.83 -17.73 31.61
N GLY A 463 7.58 -18.96 32.04
CA GLY A 463 6.63 -19.25 33.10
C GLY A 463 7.04 -18.59 34.41
N LYS A 464 8.33 -18.70 34.78
CA LYS A 464 8.89 -18.03 35.95
C LYS A 464 8.85 -16.52 35.83
N GLN A 465 9.26 -15.98 34.66
CA GLN A 465 9.29 -14.53 34.43
C GLN A 465 7.89 -13.89 34.37
N TRP A 466 6.93 -14.55 33.73
CA TRP A 466 5.61 -13.95 33.50
C TRP A 466 4.62 -14.25 34.60
N PHE A 467 4.72 -15.44 35.20
CA PHE A 467 3.74 -15.96 36.14
C PHE A 467 4.29 -16.27 37.53
N GLY A 468 5.62 -16.25 37.72
CA GLY A 468 6.26 -16.75 38.92
C GLY A 468 6.16 -18.28 39.10
N LYS A 469 5.85 -18.99 37.99
CA LYS A 469 5.64 -20.46 37.95
C LYS A 469 6.59 -21.03 36.90
N SER A 470 7.55 -21.86 37.29
CA SER A 470 8.57 -22.38 36.37
C SER A 470 7.95 -23.29 35.28
N CYS A 471 8.52 -23.18 34.10
CA CYS A 471 8.23 -24.11 32.99
C CYS A 471 8.73 -25.52 33.33
N SER A 472 8.16 -26.50 32.68
CA SER A 472 8.54 -27.91 32.84
C SER A 472 9.90 -28.20 32.19
N LYS A 473 10.51 -29.31 32.60
CA LYS A 473 11.74 -29.81 31.99
C LYS A 473 11.51 -30.21 30.53
N GLU A 474 10.37 -30.82 30.28
CA GLU A 474 9.94 -31.25 28.94
C GLU A 474 9.85 -30.07 27.96
N TYR A 475 9.36 -28.89 28.42
CA TYR A 475 9.34 -27.69 27.61
C TYR A 475 10.75 -27.29 27.14
N PHE A 476 11.74 -27.29 28.03
CA PHE A 476 13.12 -26.96 27.68
C PHE A 476 13.75 -28.01 26.75
N GLU A 477 13.51 -29.29 26.99
CA GLU A 477 13.99 -30.38 26.13
C GLU A 477 13.39 -30.26 24.71
N GLU A 478 12.17 -29.77 24.59
CA GLU A 478 11.48 -29.59 23.31
C GLU A 478 12.00 -28.41 22.50
N ILE A 479 12.35 -27.29 23.15
CA ILE A 479 12.84 -26.07 22.46
C ILE A 479 14.35 -26.09 22.20
N GLU A 480 15.12 -26.91 22.93
CA GLU A 480 16.58 -26.97 22.84
C GLU A 480 17.08 -27.23 21.41
N PRO A 481 16.57 -28.22 20.65
CA PRO A 481 17.05 -28.49 19.30
C PRO A 481 16.91 -27.28 18.36
N VAL A 482 15.82 -26.53 18.49
CA VAL A 482 15.57 -25.32 17.68
C VAL A 482 16.57 -24.22 17.99
N PHE A 483 16.81 -23.96 19.27
CA PHE A 483 17.77 -22.91 19.66
C PHE A 483 19.23 -23.32 19.40
N SER A 484 19.56 -24.60 19.49
CA SER A 484 20.87 -25.15 19.09
C SER A 484 21.11 -24.99 17.60
N PHE A 485 20.10 -25.24 16.77
CA PHE A 485 20.12 -24.94 15.33
C PHE A 485 20.36 -23.44 15.06
N LEU A 486 19.61 -22.56 15.72
CA LEU A 486 19.77 -21.10 15.57
C LEU A 486 21.16 -20.63 16.02
N GLU A 487 21.74 -21.22 17.07
CA GLU A 487 23.08 -20.91 17.54
C GLU A 487 24.14 -21.34 16.49
N THR A 488 23.95 -22.47 15.83
CA THR A 488 24.82 -22.91 14.73
C THR A 488 24.76 -21.93 13.55
N CYS A 489 23.56 -21.55 13.10
CA CYS A 489 23.36 -20.56 12.05
C CYS A 489 23.96 -19.19 12.43
N ARG A 490 23.92 -18.80 13.70
CA ARG A 490 24.56 -17.56 14.21
C ARG A 490 26.08 -17.62 14.09
N LYS A 491 26.69 -18.75 14.47
CA LYS A 491 28.15 -18.96 14.36
C LYS A 491 28.60 -18.89 12.90
N GLU A 492 27.78 -19.38 11.96
CA GLU A 492 28.00 -19.32 10.53
C GLU A 492 27.66 -17.94 9.92
N LYS A 493 27.22 -16.98 10.73
CA LYS A 493 26.86 -15.59 10.35
C LYS A 493 25.74 -15.54 9.30
N MET A 494 24.86 -16.52 9.27
CA MET A 494 23.73 -16.59 8.34
C MET A 494 22.78 -15.41 8.48
N LEU A 495 22.18 -14.99 7.36
CA LEU A 495 21.09 -14.03 7.38
C LEU A 495 19.76 -14.74 7.67
N TRP A 496 18.85 -14.05 8.32
CA TRP A 496 17.52 -14.59 8.62
C TRP A 496 16.72 -14.88 7.34
N SER A 497 16.98 -14.13 6.25
CA SER A 497 16.42 -14.37 4.91
C SER A 497 16.79 -15.71 4.32
N ASP A 498 17.96 -16.24 4.66
CA ASP A 498 18.54 -17.44 4.05
C ASP A 498 17.94 -18.74 4.64
N LEU A 499 17.20 -18.60 5.77
CA LEU A 499 16.47 -19.73 6.36
C LEU A 499 15.16 -19.96 5.60
N VAL A 500 15.19 -20.84 4.60
CA VAL A 500 14.05 -21.12 3.70
C VAL A 500 12.87 -21.76 4.45
N ARG A 501 13.13 -22.68 5.38
CA ARG A 501 12.11 -23.45 6.13
C ARG A 501 11.88 -22.95 7.55
N LYS A 502 12.16 -21.67 7.83
CA LYS A 502 12.04 -21.09 9.18
C LYS A 502 10.65 -21.20 9.81
N GLU A 503 9.60 -21.30 8.98
CA GLU A 503 8.25 -21.50 9.48
C GLU A 503 8.09 -22.86 10.13
N ASP A 504 8.47 -23.93 9.44
CA ASP A 504 8.27 -25.32 9.88
C ASP A 504 9.38 -25.77 10.84
N GLU A 505 10.60 -25.24 10.72
CA GLU A 505 11.75 -25.67 11.52
C GLU A 505 12.00 -24.81 12.76
N VAL A 506 11.46 -23.57 12.79
CA VAL A 506 11.69 -22.64 13.91
C VAL A 506 10.38 -22.17 14.54
N TYR A 507 9.49 -21.53 13.76
CA TYR A 507 8.33 -20.88 14.35
C TYR A 507 7.31 -21.86 14.91
N VAL A 508 6.89 -22.85 14.12
CA VAL A 508 5.87 -23.81 14.51
C VAL A 508 6.32 -24.63 15.71
N PRO A 509 7.52 -25.25 15.76
CA PRO A 509 7.95 -26.02 16.92
C PRO A 509 8.00 -25.18 18.22
N LEU A 510 8.49 -23.93 18.15
CA LEU A 510 8.56 -23.06 19.32
C LEU A 510 7.19 -22.61 19.81
N LEU A 511 6.27 -22.27 18.87
CA LEU A 511 4.91 -21.88 19.23
C LEU A 511 4.09 -23.05 19.80
N ASP A 512 4.26 -24.26 19.24
CA ASP A 512 3.60 -25.45 19.74
C ASP A 512 4.07 -25.82 21.15
N ALA A 513 5.37 -25.76 21.39
CA ALA A 513 5.94 -25.95 22.72
C ALA A 513 5.42 -24.91 23.70
N PHE A 514 5.42 -23.62 23.31
CA PHE A 514 4.88 -22.53 24.11
C PHE A 514 3.40 -22.74 24.45
N VAL A 515 2.57 -23.12 23.48
CA VAL A 515 1.14 -23.35 23.68
C VAL A 515 0.90 -24.56 24.63
N ARG A 516 1.64 -25.65 24.42
CA ARG A 516 1.55 -26.83 25.31
C ARG A 516 1.89 -26.46 26.75
N GLU A 517 2.99 -25.77 26.95
CA GLU A 517 3.43 -25.34 28.26
C GLU A 517 2.46 -24.35 28.91
N LEU A 518 1.93 -23.38 28.15
CA LEU A 518 0.93 -22.43 28.64
C LEU A 518 -0.35 -23.18 29.10
N LYS A 519 -0.79 -24.17 28.32
CA LYS A 519 -1.94 -25.05 28.69
C LYS A 519 -1.63 -25.86 29.95
N ARG A 520 -0.44 -26.45 30.05
CA ARG A 520 0.01 -27.20 31.24
C ARG A 520 0.00 -26.33 32.49
N LEU A 521 0.62 -25.14 32.44
CA LEU A 521 0.62 -24.20 33.55
C LEU A 521 -0.80 -23.78 33.94
N THR A 522 -1.69 -23.60 32.96
CA THR A 522 -3.10 -23.26 33.20
C THR A 522 -3.87 -24.40 33.91
N LEU A 523 -3.58 -25.63 33.57
CA LEU A 523 -4.19 -26.80 34.25
C LEU A 523 -3.75 -26.89 35.72
N LEU A 524 -2.47 -26.64 35.99
CA LEU A 524 -1.89 -26.68 37.35
C LEU A 524 -2.33 -25.51 38.22
N HIS A 525 -2.40 -24.29 37.62
CA HIS A 525 -2.68 -23.04 38.33
C HIS A 525 -4.01 -22.39 37.96
N LYS A 526 -4.88 -23.12 37.29
CA LYS A 526 -6.26 -22.77 36.92
C LYS A 526 -6.47 -21.30 36.57
N ARG A 527 -7.23 -20.56 37.40
CA ARG A 527 -7.64 -19.16 37.14
C ARG A 527 -6.50 -18.13 37.22
N GLU A 528 -5.34 -18.51 37.78
CA GLU A 528 -4.25 -17.57 38.00
C GLU A 528 -3.54 -17.16 36.69
N ILE A 529 -3.26 -18.12 35.79
CA ILE A 529 -2.42 -17.90 34.61
C ILE A 529 -3.01 -16.84 33.67
N PRO A 530 -4.31 -16.84 33.30
CA PRO A 530 -4.85 -15.78 32.47
C PRO A 530 -4.73 -14.39 33.11
N THR A 531 -4.99 -14.27 34.41
CA THR A 531 -4.84 -13.05 35.20
C THR A 531 -3.39 -12.57 35.22
N LEU A 532 -2.45 -13.48 35.50
CA LEU A 532 -1.01 -13.16 35.57
C LEU A 532 -0.45 -12.76 34.20
N LEU A 533 -0.94 -13.39 33.10
CA LEU A 533 -0.55 -13.01 31.75
C LEU A 533 -0.90 -11.56 31.45
N VAL A 534 -2.14 -11.16 31.68
CA VAL A 534 -2.55 -9.78 31.40
C VAL A 534 -1.84 -8.78 32.36
N ARG A 535 -1.64 -9.14 33.63
CA ARG A 535 -0.82 -8.34 34.58
C ARG A 535 0.63 -8.20 34.12
N TYR A 536 1.25 -9.27 33.64
CA TYR A 536 2.61 -9.20 33.11
C TYR A 536 2.72 -8.23 31.94
N LEU A 537 1.72 -8.20 31.08
CA LEU A 537 1.70 -7.36 29.87
C LEU A 537 1.36 -5.91 30.15
N LEU A 538 0.40 -5.64 31.04
CA LEU A 538 -0.08 -4.29 31.37
C LEU A 538 0.62 -3.66 32.56
N GLY A 539 1.39 -4.44 33.32
CA GLY A 539 2.18 -3.93 34.45
C GLY A 539 1.40 -3.88 35.78
N LYS A 540 2.03 -3.20 36.76
CA LYS A 540 1.59 -3.14 38.16
C LYS A 540 0.83 -1.86 38.52
N ASN A 541 0.76 -0.91 37.61
CA ASN A 541 0.16 0.39 37.83
C ASN A 541 -0.93 0.65 36.78
N ASP A 542 -1.92 1.46 37.13
CA ASP A 542 -2.87 1.98 36.18
C ASP A 542 -2.19 3.05 35.29
N PHE A 543 -2.63 3.17 34.06
CA PHE A 543 -2.04 4.12 33.12
C PHE A 543 -2.99 4.46 31.97
N TYR A 544 -2.72 5.58 31.31
CA TYR A 544 -3.30 5.87 29.99
C TYR A 544 -2.29 5.50 28.89
N LYS A 545 -2.77 4.81 27.85
CA LYS A 545 -1.98 4.53 26.65
C LYS A 545 -2.30 5.57 25.59
N ILE A 546 -1.27 6.30 25.17
CA ILE A 546 -1.33 7.29 24.10
C ILE A 546 -0.77 6.64 22.83
N ILE A 547 -1.56 6.58 21.78
CA ILE A 547 -1.18 5.95 20.51
C ILE A 547 -1.39 6.94 19.39
N THR A 548 -0.35 7.18 18.58
CA THR A 548 -0.50 7.96 17.34
C THR A 548 -0.74 7.05 16.14
N GLN A 549 -1.51 7.54 15.19
CA GLN A 549 -1.72 6.92 13.89
C GLN A 549 -1.48 7.98 12.80
N ASP A 550 -0.23 8.11 12.35
CA ASP A 550 0.20 9.13 11.38
C ASP A 550 -0.60 9.06 10.08
N GLY A 551 -0.85 7.86 9.57
CA GLY A 551 -1.62 7.65 8.34
C GLY A 551 -3.08 8.11 8.42
N LYS A 552 -3.66 8.16 9.63
CA LYS A 552 -5.02 8.64 9.89
C LYS A 552 -5.06 10.05 10.50
N ARG A 553 -3.90 10.65 10.79
CA ARG A 553 -3.74 11.94 11.48
C ARG A 553 -4.61 12.04 12.73
N GLN A 554 -4.48 11.03 13.63
CA GLN A 554 -5.26 10.97 14.85
C GLN A 554 -4.46 10.41 16.01
N SER A 555 -4.83 10.80 17.23
CA SER A 555 -4.33 10.24 18.48
C SER A 555 -5.43 9.49 19.20
N ILE A 556 -5.07 8.37 19.83
CA ILE A 556 -5.98 7.53 20.61
C ILE A 556 -5.48 7.54 22.06
N VAL A 557 -6.39 7.74 23.01
CA VAL A 557 -6.13 7.58 24.44
C VAL A 557 -7.01 6.46 24.98
N GLN A 558 -6.37 5.47 25.60
CA GLN A 558 -7.02 4.32 26.23
C GLN A 558 -6.70 4.29 27.71
N GLY A 559 -7.71 4.12 28.57
CA GLY A 559 -7.56 4.06 30.03
C GLY A 559 -7.48 2.65 30.58
N TYR A 560 -6.31 2.22 31.04
CA TYR A 560 -6.09 0.91 31.67
C TYR A 560 -6.18 1.05 33.20
N ASN A 561 -7.42 1.01 33.69
CA ASN A 561 -7.75 1.16 35.12
C ASN A 561 -7.95 -0.24 35.75
N LEU A 562 -6.86 -0.87 36.19
CA LEU A 562 -6.84 -2.24 36.72
C LEU A 562 -6.96 -2.27 38.27
N TYR A 563 -6.50 -1.20 38.90
CA TYR A 563 -6.40 -1.07 40.35
C TYR A 563 -7.26 0.05 40.90
N GLY A 564 -7.95 0.79 40.03
CA GLY A 564 -8.87 1.85 40.41
C GLY A 564 -8.20 3.16 40.82
N THR A 565 -6.99 3.46 40.32
CA THR A 565 -6.30 4.70 40.64
C THR A 565 -6.55 5.83 39.65
N LEU A 566 -7.04 5.52 38.43
CA LEU A 566 -7.37 6.52 37.41
C LEU A 566 -8.71 7.18 37.67
N ASN A 567 -8.91 8.34 37.06
CA ASN A 567 -10.20 9.04 36.93
C ASN A 567 -10.82 9.44 38.29
N LYS A 568 -9.97 9.84 39.24
CA LYS A 568 -10.42 10.26 40.57
C LYS A 568 -10.85 11.72 40.57
N ALA A 569 -12.00 11.98 41.19
CA ALA A 569 -12.43 13.34 41.46
C ALA A 569 -11.52 14.01 42.52
N THR A 570 -11.30 15.30 42.38
CA THR A 570 -10.76 16.15 43.45
C THR A 570 -11.91 16.70 44.28
N LYS A 571 -11.61 17.53 45.29
CA LYS A 571 -12.64 18.21 46.05
C LYS A 571 -13.50 19.16 45.20
N ASN A 572 -12.87 19.74 44.16
CA ASN A 572 -13.47 20.83 43.39
C ASN A 572 -13.89 20.42 42.00
N LYS A 573 -13.35 19.28 41.47
CA LYS A 573 -13.55 18.88 40.11
C LYS A 573 -13.84 17.39 39.98
N LYS A 574 -14.79 17.03 39.10
CA LYS A 574 -15.11 15.67 38.71
C LYS A 574 -14.62 15.43 37.26
N PRO A 575 -14.26 14.18 36.88
CA PRO A 575 -13.95 13.88 35.51
C PRO A 575 -15.19 14.01 34.61
N ASP A 576 -15.00 14.52 33.39
CA ASP A 576 -16.09 14.67 32.42
C ASP A 576 -16.55 13.31 31.86
N ASN A 577 -15.60 12.36 31.71
CA ASN A 577 -15.86 11.02 31.20
C ASN A 577 -15.39 9.98 32.22
N LYS A 578 -16.13 8.88 32.33
CA LYS A 578 -15.81 7.80 33.27
C LYS A 578 -14.83 6.80 32.65
N VAL A 579 -13.78 6.46 33.41
CA VAL A 579 -12.87 5.37 33.11
C VAL A 579 -13.15 4.21 34.07
N HIS A 580 -13.77 3.17 33.55
CA HIS A 580 -14.24 2.04 34.35
C HIS A 580 -13.08 1.17 34.84
N LEU A 581 -13.25 0.55 36.00
CA LEU A 581 -12.37 -0.49 36.51
C LEU A 581 -12.44 -1.71 35.57
N LEU A 582 -11.31 -2.18 35.08
CA LEU A 582 -11.21 -3.33 34.21
C LEU A 582 -11.09 -4.63 35.04
N LYS A 583 -11.89 -5.62 34.68
CA LYS A 583 -11.74 -6.97 35.26
C LYS A 583 -10.73 -7.77 34.46
N LEU A 584 -9.75 -8.34 35.17
CA LEU A 584 -8.76 -9.22 34.58
C LEU A 584 -9.38 -10.58 34.21
N PRO A 585 -8.89 -11.27 33.17
CA PRO A 585 -9.43 -12.56 32.75
C PRO A 585 -9.07 -13.66 33.75
N THR A 586 -9.93 -14.66 33.82
CA THR A 586 -9.75 -15.84 34.69
C THR A 586 -9.73 -17.16 33.93
N LYS A 587 -10.02 -17.12 32.62
CA LYS A 587 -10.06 -18.30 31.75
C LYS A 587 -9.50 -17.99 30.38
N PHE A 588 -8.79 -18.95 29.78
CA PHE A 588 -8.57 -19.00 28.35
C PHE A 588 -9.76 -19.74 27.71
N TYR A 589 -10.36 -19.16 26.69
CA TYR A 589 -11.38 -19.82 25.89
C TYR A 589 -10.77 -20.58 24.73
N ASP A 590 -9.78 -19.98 24.07
CA ASP A 590 -9.10 -20.59 22.94
C ASP A 590 -7.63 -20.11 22.87
N ILE A 591 -6.77 -21.03 22.40
CA ILE A 591 -5.39 -20.75 22.03
C ILE A 591 -5.14 -21.44 20.71
N SER A 592 -5.12 -20.70 19.62
CA SER A 592 -5.02 -21.21 18.25
C SER A 592 -4.08 -20.36 17.39
N TYR A 593 -3.64 -20.92 16.27
CA TYR A 593 -2.94 -20.14 15.28
C TYR A 593 -3.86 -19.09 14.67
N LYS A 594 -3.30 -17.92 14.37
CA LYS A 594 -3.99 -16.94 13.56
C LYS A 594 -4.19 -17.50 12.15
N GLU A 595 -5.37 -17.30 11.59
CA GLU A 595 -5.70 -17.74 10.23
C GLU A 595 -4.60 -17.30 9.23
N ASN A 596 -4.17 -18.23 8.39
CA ASN A 596 -3.12 -18.05 7.38
C ASN A 596 -1.74 -17.59 7.94
N SER A 597 -1.41 -17.96 9.18
CA SER A 597 -0.14 -17.59 9.80
C SER A 597 0.48 -18.75 10.57
N LYS A 598 1.75 -19.03 10.33
CA LYS A 598 2.57 -20.03 11.05
C LYS A 598 3.47 -19.43 12.14
N ASN A 599 3.49 -18.11 12.28
CA ASN A 599 4.34 -17.42 13.26
C ASN A 599 3.54 -16.60 14.30
N THR A 600 2.21 -16.74 14.31
CA THR A 600 1.35 -15.95 15.19
C THR A 600 0.26 -16.84 15.79
N ILE A 601 0.10 -16.79 17.10
CA ILE A 601 -1.02 -17.40 17.82
C ILE A 601 -1.92 -16.32 18.41
N ILE A 602 -3.20 -16.66 18.55
CA ILE A 602 -4.22 -15.85 19.22
C ILE A 602 -4.60 -16.56 20.51
N VAL A 603 -4.61 -15.83 21.61
CA VAL A 603 -5.07 -16.29 22.93
C VAL A 603 -6.33 -15.49 23.26
N THR A 604 -7.48 -16.15 23.27
CA THR A 604 -8.78 -15.55 23.61
C THR A 604 -9.14 -15.89 25.04
N CYS A 605 -9.50 -14.87 25.82
CA CYS A 605 -9.84 -15.00 27.23
C CYS A 605 -11.28 -14.56 27.50
N ASP A 606 -11.76 -14.84 28.73
CA ASP A 606 -13.01 -14.27 29.23
C ASP A 606 -12.92 -12.74 29.40
N GLY A 607 -14.08 -12.08 29.58
CA GLY A 607 -14.16 -10.62 29.77
C GLY A 607 -13.79 -9.79 28.55
N GLY A 608 -13.70 -10.37 27.36
CA GLY A 608 -13.40 -9.66 26.09
C GLY A 608 -11.91 -9.47 25.81
N TRP A 609 -11.03 -10.07 26.60
CA TRP A 609 -9.59 -10.00 26.35
C TRP A 609 -9.16 -10.97 25.25
N ALA A 610 -8.39 -10.50 24.29
CA ALA A 610 -7.69 -11.31 23.31
C ALA A 610 -6.30 -10.74 22.99
N LEU A 611 -5.36 -11.65 22.76
CA LEU A 611 -3.94 -11.33 22.60
C LEU A 611 -3.40 -12.06 21.36
N SER A 612 -2.59 -11.38 20.55
CA SER A 612 -1.79 -12.03 19.51
C SER A 612 -0.33 -12.07 19.93
N PHE A 613 0.31 -13.21 19.71
CA PHE A 613 1.72 -13.44 19.97
C PHE A 613 2.40 -13.77 18.65
N ARG A 614 3.10 -12.82 18.08
CA ARG A 614 3.87 -13.00 16.86
C ARG A 614 5.34 -13.21 17.19
N ILE A 615 5.87 -14.38 16.80
CA ILE A 615 7.30 -14.68 16.98
C ILE A 615 8.09 -14.24 15.74
N HIS A 616 9.23 -13.60 15.96
CA HIS A 616 10.12 -13.18 14.88
C HIS A 616 11.56 -12.96 15.36
N ASN A 617 12.52 -12.98 14.42
CA ASN A 617 13.89 -12.56 14.68
C ASN A 617 13.98 -11.03 14.76
N ALA A 618 14.80 -10.50 15.65
CA ALA A 618 14.89 -9.07 15.90
C ALA A 618 15.88 -8.33 14.98
N SER A 619 16.73 -9.06 14.25
CA SER A 619 17.76 -8.51 13.37
C SER A 619 17.75 -9.15 11.98
N SER A 620 18.54 -8.63 11.04
CA SER A 620 18.74 -9.24 9.72
C SER A 620 19.60 -10.51 9.79
N ARG A 621 20.40 -10.71 10.87
CA ARG A 621 21.19 -11.93 11.12
C ARG A 621 20.44 -12.85 12.05
N VAL A 622 20.72 -14.13 11.97
CA VAL A 622 20.16 -15.12 12.89
C VAL A 622 20.61 -14.84 14.31
N GLU A 623 19.67 -14.80 15.26
CA GLU A 623 19.93 -14.68 16.70
C GLU A 623 19.43 -15.94 17.44
N PRO A 624 20.12 -16.38 18.50
CA PRO A 624 19.72 -17.53 19.32
C PRO A 624 18.64 -17.15 20.35
N SER A 625 17.93 -16.09 20.10
CA SER A 625 16.74 -15.69 20.86
C SER A 625 15.77 -14.97 19.96
N LEU A 626 14.51 -15.36 20.01
CA LEU A 626 13.45 -14.77 19.22
C LEU A 626 12.60 -13.83 20.05
N LYS A 627 11.98 -12.88 19.39
CA LYS A 627 11.15 -11.85 20.00
C LYS A 627 9.67 -12.17 19.80
N PHE A 628 8.87 -12.03 20.86
CA PHE A 628 7.43 -11.92 20.75
C PHE A 628 7.01 -10.47 20.60
N ASP A 629 6.30 -10.15 19.54
CA ASP A 629 5.51 -8.94 19.40
C ASP A 629 4.09 -9.26 19.89
N ILE A 630 3.72 -8.71 21.05
CA ILE A 630 2.46 -9.04 21.71
C ILE A 630 1.52 -7.85 21.60
N GLN A 631 0.34 -8.09 21.03
CA GLN A 631 -0.68 -7.06 20.83
C GLN A 631 -2.02 -7.48 21.45
N LEU A 632 -2.77 -6.51 21.95
CA LEU A 632 -4.16 -6.69 22.31
C LEU A 632 -5.01 -6.67 21.04
N THR A 633 -5.62 -7.79 20.70
CA THR A 633 -6.55 -7.93 19.55
C THR A 633 -8.01 -7.87 20.00
N GLY A 634 -8.27 -8.08 21.28
CA GLY A 634 -9.56 -7.84 21.94
C GLY A 634 -9.35 -7.20 23.29
N VAL A 635 -10.26 -6.30 23.66
CA VAL A 635 -10.28 -5.60 24.95
C VAL A 635 -11.69 -5.58 25.51
N PRO A 636 -11.88 -5.51 26.85
CA PRO A 636 -13.19 -5.39 27.45
C PRO A 636 -13.99 -4.20 26.85
N GLN A 637 -15.28 -4.39 26.61
CA GLN A 637 -16.15 -3.32 26.07
C GLN A 637 -16.18 -2.06 26.93
N VAL A 638 -15.90 -2.19 28.24
CA VAL A 638 -15.85 -1.07 29.18
C VAL A 638 -14.51 -0.33 29.16
N LEU A 639 -13.54 -0.74 28.36
CA LEU A 639 -12.28 -0.01 28.22
C LEU A 639 -12.56 1.38 27.65
N HIS A 640 -12.19 2.40 28.40
CA HIS A 640 -12.27 3.75 27.87
C HIS A 640 -11.29 3.92 26.71
N SER A 641 -11.81 4.33 25.55
CA SER A 641 -11.00 4.63 24.36
C SER A 641 -11.59 5.84 23.65
N GLN A 642 -10.79 6.86 23.47
CA GLN A 642 -11.17 8.12 22.80
C GLN A 642 -10.19 8.39 21.66
N ILE A 643 -10.71 8.94 20.57
CA ILE A 643 -9.94 9.31 19.37
C ILE A 643 -10.09 10.81 19.16
N GLU A 644 -8.97 11.48 18.91
CA GLU A 644 -8.94 12.91 18.59
C GLU A 644 -8.17 13.10 17.28
N PRO A 645 -8.79 13.70 16.24
CA PRO A 645 -8.07 14.06 15.02
C PRO A 645 -7.05 15.16 15.29
N TRP A 646 -6.01 15.24 14.49
CA TRP A 646 -5.02 16.31 14.56
C TRP A 646 -5.54 17.53 13.81
N GLU A 647 -5.62 18.63 14.49
CA GLU A 647 -5.94 19.93 13.91
C GLU A 647 -4.75 20.58 13.20
#